data_81e51d0d1faa14c26a73c8034977abb6
#
_entry.id   81e51d0d1faa14c26a73c8034977abb6
#
_cell.length_a   1.000
_cell.length_b   1.000
_cell.length_c   1.000
_cell.angle_alpha   90.00
_cell.angle_beta   90.00
_cell.angle_gamma   90.00
#
_symmetry.space_group_name_H-M   'P 1'
#
loop_
_entity.id
_entity.type
_entity.pdbx_description
1 polymer ?
#
loop_
_entity_poly.entity_id
_entity_poly.type
_entity_poly.pdbx_seq_one_letter_code
_entity_poly.pdbx_strand_id
1 'polypeptide(L)'
;MTLGLVLNLVQITLDYFSARDAMEAEINALIEISHSPASQIAYNIDVRLAEELLDGLLRHPATIDARIIDSEGHTMAAANQSSPESPYRWLSDLLFGDSRSFSSELEVRQLANLPLGELVVTIDTFHYGLQFLKRATYTLFSGLLKSLALSGALLAIFYVVLTRPMMNVIAALSRVSADSPEKIRLPTPARHEQDEIGTMVGIINQHLETIDSSLEHLRDAESAIKNYSNQLEQEVADRTREISDKNKALQRGNRALVRAKEDAVRTARSRANFLASMSHEIRTPLNGVLGMLGVALEGELDPVQRNRIEIALNAGESLLDLLNDILDISKVEAGKLNLENIPFSMRHLIEESATLHSQQARAKGIDLVSEIDPELPETFLGDPTRTRQILNNLISNAIKFTDAGHVKIKATHSGGSLRLEIIDTGIGMSREGLHRIFSPFSQADTDTTRLYGGTGLGLTLCRQLVERMRGQIMVDSREGSGTHFTVTLPLPVHEETGAAVESIPDKLRQIGVALSVPPTHPHRLALETQLRAWGIPVRGASRHPEGILLSTVDAGDTETMAFADNWPGEGVILAEARGNSVDGHTDHQILSLPLRRAEFYRCLCRAAGLIPAEDAQKQPTEVPTAATRPLRILLVEDNQVNQLVASSLLKKLGHRVDHAENGKRALEALKNAAYDLVLMDCQMPVMDGYEATRQIRENPNWKSLPVIAVTANVMQGDREDCIAAGMNDYITKPYDRDELRSTISRWAPRE
;
A
#
# COMPACT_ATOMS: atom_id res chain seq x y z
N MET A 1 -31.64 21.77 25.75
CA MET A 1 -31.24 20.70 26.68
C MET A 1 -31.65 19.31 26.18
N THR A 2 -32.87 19.10 25.75
CA THR A 2 -33.39 17.82 25.25
C THR A 2 -32.65 17.26 24.05
N LEU A 3 -32.28 18.10 23.06
CA LEU A 3 -31.54 17.67 21.87
C LEU A 3 -30.12 17.15 22.19
N GLY A 4 -29.46 17.79 23.14
CA GLY A 4 -28.10 17.36 23.58
C GLY A 4 -28.15 16.02 24.32
N LEU A 5 -29.18 15.75 25.07
CA LEU A 5 -29.39 14.47 25.74
C LEU A 5 -29.66 13.34 24.74
N VAL A 6 -30.48 13.61 23.71
CA VAL A 6 -30.77 12.63 22.64
C VAL A 6 -29.48 12.28 21.87
N LEU A 7 -28.70 13.28 21.49
CA LEU A 7 -27.41 13.05 20.78
C LEU A 7 -26.41 12.24 21.62
N ASN A 8 -26.34 12.49 22.92
CA ASN A 8 -25.48 11.70 23.82
C ASN A 8 -25.99 10.26 23.96
N LEU A 9 -27.31 10.06 24.00
CA LEU A 9 -27.88 8.71 24.04
C LEU A 9 -27.55 7.92 22.78
N VAL A 10 -27.67 8.55 21.61
CA VAL A 10 -27.28 7.94 20.34
C VAL A 10 -25.79 7.57 20.33
N GLN A 11 -24.93 8.49 20.81
CA GLN A 11 -23.49 8.21 20.88
C GLN A 11 -23.18 7.03 21.81
N ILE A 12 -23.76 6.99 23.00
CA ILE A 12 -23.58 5.88 23.95
C ILE A 12 -24.08 4.56 23.35
N THR A 13 -25.17 4.61 22.59
CA THR A 13 -25.69 3.41 21.92
C THR A 13 -24.73 2.90 20.85
N LEU A 14 -24.13 3.79 20.06
CA LEU A 14 -23.10 3.44 19.08
C LEU A 14 -21.85 2.88 19.76
N ASP A 15 -21.42 3.51 20.86
CA ASP A 15 -20.26 3.06 21.64
C ASP A 15 -20.51 1.66 22.26
N TYR A 16 -21.75 1.35 22.63
CA TYR A 16 -22.15 0.03 23.11
C TYR A 16 -21.97 -1.05 22.04
N PHE A 17 -22.49 -0.84 20.83
CA PHE A 17 -22.35 -1.79 19.73
C PHE A 17 -20.87 -2.00 19.37
N SER A 18 -20.13 -0.90 19.28
CA SER A 18 -18.69 -0.96 18.99
C SER A 18 -17.90 -1.72 20.05
N ALA A 19 -18.23 -1.56 21.33
CA ALA A 19 -17.58 -2.29 22.43
C ALA A 19 -17.89 -3.78 22.40
N ARG A 20 -19.12 -4.14 22.02
CA ARG A 20 -19.56 -5.52 21.89
C ARG A 20 -18.86 -6.23 20.73
N ASP A 21 -18.81 -5.57 19.56
CA ASP A 21 -18.14 -6.13 18.38
C ASP A 21 -16.63 -6.30 18.62
N ALA A 22 -16.01 -5.32 19.29
CA ALA A 22 -14.59 -5.40 19.66
C ALA A 22 -14.30 -6.58 20.61
N MET A 23 -15.18 -6.81 21.60
CA MET A 23 -15.06 -7.95 22.52
C MET A 23 -15.09 -9.28 21.75
N GLU A 24 -16.08 -9.45 20.86
CA GLU A 24 -16.23 -10.69 20.09
C GLU A 24 -15.03 -10.93 19.16
N ALA A 25 -14.53 -9.87 18.52
CA ALA A 25 -13.36 -9.96 17.66
C ALA A 25 -12.08 -10.33 18.41
N GLU A 26 -11.86 -9.75 19.58
CA GLU A 26 -10.68 -9.99 20.41
C GLU A 26 -10.63 -11.43 20.92
N ILE A 27 -11.78 -11.95 21.39
CA ILE A 27 -11.84 -13.31 21.93
C ILE A 27 -11.76 -14.36 20.83
N ASN A 28 -12.41 -14.13 19.69
CA ASN A 28 -12.27 -15.01 18.55
C ASN A 28 -10.81 -15.11 18.08
N ALA A 29 -10.10 -13.99 18.05
CA ALA A 29 -8.67 -13.98 17.73
C ALA A 29 -7.84 -14.75 18.76
N LEU A 30 -8.16 -14.63 20.06
CA LEU A 30 -7.48 -15.38 21.13
C LEU A 30 -7.66 -16.90 20.95
N ILE A 31 -8.88 -17.31 20.63
CA ILE A 31 -9.22 -18.72 20.41
C ILE A 31 -8.54 -19.24 19.14
N GLU A 32 -8.57 -18.46 18.05
CA GLU A 32 -7.94 -18.83 16.78
C GLU A 32 -6.43 -19.05 16.93
N ILE A 33 -5.75 -18.17 17.66
CA ILE A 33 -4.33 -18.33 17.98
C ILE A 33 -4.08 -19.58 18.82
N SER A 34 -5.00 -19.90 19.73
CA SER A 34 -4.86 -21.01 20.67
C SER A 34 -5.31 -22.35 20.10
N HIS A 35 -6.08 -22.32 19.00
CA HIS A 35 -6.66 -23.51 18.38
C HIS A 35 -5.60 -24.53 17.95
N SER A 36 -4.54 -24.09 17.27
CA SER A 36 -3.50 -25.01 16.80
C SER A 36 -2.70 -25.67 17.95
N PRO A 37 -2.22 -24.89 18.94
CA PRO A 37 -1.62 -25.49 20.13
C PRO A 37 -2.57 -26.44 20.87
N ALA A 38 -3.83 -26.03 21.11
CA ALA A 38 -4.82 -26.85 21.81
C ALA A 38 -5.11 -28.16 21.06
N SER A 39 -5.25 -28.09 19.72
CA SER A 39 -5.45 -29.31 18.91
C SER A 39 -4.27 -30.27 19.00
N GLN A 40 -3.05 -29.75 19.03
CA GLN A 40 -1.84 -30.56 19.14
C GLN A 40 -1.70 -31.18 20.53
N ILE A 41 -2.09 -30.44 21.55
CA ILE A 41 -2.14 -30.90 22.95
C ILE A 41 -3.21 -31.98 23.11
N ALA A 42 -4.41 -31.78 22.60
CA ALA A 42 -5.51 -32.73 22.61
C ALA A 42 -5.13 -34.02 21.88
N TYR A 43 -4.46 -33.92 20.74
CA TYR A 43 -3.95 -35.08 20.00
C TYR A 43 -2.92 -35.90 20.77
N ASN A 44 -2.00 -35.21 21.47
CA ASN A 44 -0.95 -35.89 22.25
C ASN A 44 -1.40 -36.30 23.65
N ILE A 45 -2.59 -35.93 24.08
CA ILE A 45 -3.15 -36.14 25.41
C ILE A 45 -2.20 -35.64 26.52
N ASP A 46 -1.53 -34.49 26.25
CA ASP A 46 -0.59 -33.90 27.21
C ASP A 46 -1.30 -32.92 28.14
N VAL A 47 -1.75 -33.46 29.29
CA VAL A 47 -2.48 -32.68 30.30
C VAL A 47 -1.63 -31.54 30.87
N ARG A 48 -0.32 -31.71 31.01
CA ARG A 48 0.56 -30.66 31.54
C ARG A 48 0.67 -29.45 30.60
N LEU A 49 0.85 -29.70 29.30
CA LEU A 49 0.85 -28.68 28.30
C LEU A 49 -0.54 -28.05 28.13
N ALA A 50 -1.60 -28.84 28.35
CA ALA A 50 -2.97 -28.33 28.39
C ALA A 50 -3.13 -27.29 29.51
N GLU A 51 -2.70 -27.61 30.72
CA GLU A 51 -2.74 -26.69 31.86
C GLU A 51 -1.91 -25.42 31.58
N GLU A 52 -0.68 -25.53 31.05
CA GLU A 52 0.16 -24.39 30.70
C GLU A 52 -0.50 -23.48 29.63
N LEU A 53 -1.16 -24.06 28.64
CA LEU A 53 -1.91 -23.33 27.66
C LEU A 53 -3.09 -22.58 28.26
N LEU A 54 -3.87 -23.30 29.12
CA LEU A 54 -5.04 -22.71 29.78
C LEU A 54 -4.66 -21.62 30.78
N ASP A 55 -3.57 -21.79 31.51
CA ASP A 55 -3.01 -20.73 32.35
C ASP A 55 -2.56 -19.51 31.52
N GLY A 56 -2.03 -19.77 30.32
CA GLY A 56 -1.75 -18.72 29.35
C GLY A 56 -2.99 -17.94 28.95
N LEU A 57 -4.09 -18.61 28.66
CA LEU A 57 -5.38 -18.03 28.31
C LEU A 57 -6.00 -17.24 29.47
N LEU A 58 -5.83 -17.71 30.71
CA LEU A 58 -6.28 -16.98 31.89
C LEU A 58 -5.50 -15.69 32.17
N ARG A 59 -4.34 -15.49 31.58
CA ARG A 59 -3.64 -14.17 31.65
C ARG A 59 -4.39 -13.07 30.93
N HIS A 60 -5.29 -13.44 30.02
CA HIS A 60 -6.17 -12.44 29.42
C HIS A 60 -7.16 -11.91 30.47
N PRO A 61 -7.26 -10.60 30.67
CA PRO A 61 -8.00 -10.01 31.81
C PRO A 61 -9.49 -10.35 31.88
N ALA A 62 -10.07 -10.75 30.76
CA ALA A 62 -11.48 -11.11 30.70
C ALA A 62 -11.72 -12.62 30.84
N THR A 63 -10.73 -13.46 30.66
CA THR A 63 -10.92 -14.92 30.73
C THR A 63 -11.06 -15.37 32.19
N ILE A 64 -12.15 -16.07 32.50
CA ILE A 64 -12.43 -16.58 33.85
C ILE A 64 -12.38 -18.10 33.95
N ASP A 65 -12.64 -18.77 32.84
CA ASP A 65 -12.58 -20.21 32.79
C ASP A 65 -12.12 -20.64 31.41
N ALA A 66 -11.21 -21.55 31.34
CA ALA A 66 -10.76 -22.18 30.13
C ALA A 66 -10.61 -23.67 30.31
N ARG A 67 -11.12 -24.44 29.35
CA ARG A 67 -11.14 -25.93 29.43
C ARG A 67 -10.83 -26.51 28.08
N ILE A 68 -10.12 -27.59 28.10
CA ILE A 68 -10.01 -28.48 26.95
C ILE A 68 -10.81 -29.75 27.28
N ILE A 69 -11.77 -30.04 26.44
CA ILE A 69 -12.68 -31.20 26.56
C ILE A 69 -12.29 -32.16 25.45
N ASP A 70 -12.15 -33.41 25.73
CA ASP A 70 -11.84 -34.43 24.73
C ASP A 70 -13.07 -34.80 23.86
N SER A 71 -12.86 -35.65 22.90
CA SER A 71 -13.93 -36.13 21.99
C SER A 71 -15.01 -36.98 22.69
N GLU A 72 -14.77 -37.45 23.93
CA GLU A 72 -15.73 -38.20 24.73
C GLU A 72 -16.49 -37.32 25.72
N GLY A 73 -16.20 -36.02 25.76
CA GLY A 73 -16.84 -35.05 26.62
C GLY A 73 -16.20 -34.93 28.02
N HIS A 74 -15.07 -35.57 28.26
CA HIS A 74 -14.34 -35.45 29.54
C HIS A 74 -13.41 -34.22 29.48
N THR A 75 -13.33 -33.53 30.61
CA THR A 75 -12.41 -32.41 30.73
C THR A 75 -10.97 -32.90 30.86
N MET A 76 -10.14 -32.64 29.84
CA MET A 76 -8.72 -32.98 29.85
C MET A 76 -7.93 -32.09 30.81
N ALA A 77 -8.20 -30.79 30.74
CA ALA A 77 -7.65 -29.80 31.66
C ALA A 77 -8.65 -28.64 31.80
N ALA A 78 -8.65 -28.03 32.95
CA ALA A 78 -9.45 -26.84 33.23
C ALA A 78 -8.65 -25.89 34.10
N ALA A 79 -8.72 -24.64 33.78
CA ALA A 79 -8.16 -23.58 34.58
C ALA A 79 -9.22 -22.49 34.76
N ASN A 80 -9.33 -21.98 35.97
CA ASN A 80 -10.31 -20.92 36.27
C ASN A 80 -9.71 -19.87 37.20
N GLN A 81 -10.27 -18.70 37.14
CA GLN A 81 -9.97 -17.61 38.06
C GLN A 81 -11.24 -16.91 38.51
N SER A 82 -11.18 -16.31 39.67
CA SER A 82 -12.33 -15.60 40.23
C SER A 82 -12.56 -14.29 39.47
N SER A 83 -13.80 -14.03 39.16
CA SER A 83 -14.21 -12.72 38.61
C SER A 83 -14.00 -11.60 39.64
N PRO A 84 -13.56 -10.42 39.21
CA PRO A 84 -13.38 -9.29 40.12
C PRO A 84 -14.73 -8.79 40.64
N GLU A 85 -14.82 -8.55 41.92
CA GLU A 85 -16.00 -7.92 42.54
C GLU A 85 -15.95 -6.41 42.30
N SER A 86 -17.09 -5.82 41.92
CA SER A 86 -17.19 -4.37 41.71
C SER A 86 -18.63 -3.89 41.99
N PRO A 87 -18.81 -2.73 42.59
CA PRO A 87 -20.13 -2.12 42.78
C PRO A 87 -20.87 -1.83 41.45
N TYR A 88 -20.17 -1.77 40.34
CA TYR A 88 -20.74 -1.49 39.02
C TYR A 88 -21.02 -2.76 38.21
N ARG A 89 -20.79 -3.94 38.79
CA ARG A 89 -20.95 -5.21 38.09
C ARG A 89 -22.39 -5.42 37.60
N TRP A 90 -23.37 -5.16 38.47
CA TRP A 90 -24.78 -5.33 38.12
C TRP A 90 -25.21 -4.57 36.86
N LEU A 91 -24.60 -3.40 36.61
CA LEU A 91 -24.92 -2.58 35.45
C LEU A 91 -24.21 -3.07 34.19
N SER A 92 -22.98 -3.54 34.36
CA SER A 92 -22.23 -4.19 33.28
C SER A 92 -22.91 -5.48 32.82
N ASP A 93 -23.29 -6.32 33.78
CA ASP A 93 -23.92 -7.63 33.52
C ASP A 93 -25.31 -7.47 32.88
N LEU A 94 -26.03 -6.39 33.22
CA LEU A 94 -27.31 -6.04 32.56
C LEU A 94 -27.11 -5.71 31.06
N LEU A 95 -25.98 -5.11 30.67
CA LEU A 95 -25.71 -4.65 29.31
C LEU A 95 -24.99 -5.71 28.47
N PHE A 96 -24.02 -6.41 29.03
CA PHE A 96 -23.15 -7.34 28.29
C PHE A 96 -23.39 -8.81 28.66
N GLY A 97 -24.20 -9.09 29.68
CA GLY A 97 -24.33 -10.40 30.33
C GLY A 97 -23.32 -10.52 31.46
N ASP A 98 -23.34 -11.59 32.24
CA ASP A 98 -22.39 -11.85 33.32
C ASP A 98 -21.12 -12.57 32.81
N SER A 99 -21.32 -13.47 31.86
CA SER A 99 -20.24 -14.22 31.21
C SER A 99 -20.66 -14.68 29.81
N ARG A 100 -19.71 -14.97 28.98
CA ARG A 100 -19.93 -15.60 27.67
C ARG A 100 -18.92 -16.68 27.44
N SER A 101 -19.39 -17.81 26.93
CA SER A 101 -18.55 -18.93 26.56
C SER A 101 -18.39 -18.96 25.05
N PHE A 102 -17.18 -19.17 24.63
CA PHE A 102 -16.80 -19.36 23.25
C PHE A 102 -16.13 -20.73 23.16
N SER A 103 -16.46 -21.45 22.13
CA SER A 103 -15.89 -22.76 21.92
C SER A 103 -15.33 -22.92 20.52
N SER A 104 -14.33 -23.75 20.41
CA SER A 104 -13.70 -24.08 19.14
C SER A 104 -13.40 -25.56 19.09
N GLU A 105 -13.95 -26.26 18.14
CA GLU A 105 -13.68 -27.67 17.90
C GLU A 105 -12.20 -27.86 17.56
N LEU A 106 -11.58 -28.84 18.20
CA LEU A 106 -10.15 -29.14 18.02
C LEU A 106 -9.98 -30.24 16.99
N GLU A 107 -9.27 -29.91 15.91
CA GLU A 107 -9.03 -30.81 14.80
C GLU A 107 -7.55 -30.83 14.42
N VAL A 108 -7.04 -31.95 14.01
CA VAL A 108 -5.73 -32.02 13.34
C VAL A 108 -5.94 -32.31 11.87
N ARG A 109 -5.53 -31.37 11.03
CA ARG A 109 -5.66 -31.42 9.56
C ARG A 109 -5.06 -32.67 8.89
N GLN A 110 -4.28 -33.46 9.60
CA GLN A 110 -3.59 -34.65 9.08
C GLN A 110 -4.37 -35.94 9.23
N LEU A 111 -5.44 -35.98 10.00
CA LEU A 111 -6.25 -37.16 10.29
C LEU A 111 -7.73 -36.84 9.99
N ALA A 112 -8.10 -36.92 8.73
CA ALA A 112 -9.48 -36.97 8.21
C ALA A 112 -10.58 -36.58 9.21
N ASN A 113 -10.69 -35.33 9.61
CA ASN A 113 -11.80 -34.73 10.40
C ASN A 113 -12.23 -35.56 11.65
N LEU A 114 -11.31 -36.17 12.40
CA LEU A 114 -11.66 -36.71 13.72
C LEU A 114 -11.69 -35.54 14.71
N PRO A 115 -12.84 -35.24 15.30
CA PRO A 115 -12.89 -34.23 16.35
C PRO A 115 -12.07 -34.74 17.55
N LEU A 116 -11.05 -33.99 17.92
CA LEU A 116 -10.19 -34.32 19.08
C LEU A 116 -10.76 -33.83 20.39
N GLY A 117 -11.78 -32.98 20.29
CA GLY A 117 -12.41 -32.37 21.44
C GLY A 117 -12.75 -30.89 21.16
N GLU A 118 -12.86 -30.14 22.21
CA GLU A 118 -13.28 -28.74 22.16
C GLU A 118 -12.45 -27.91 23.14
N LEU A 119 -12.00 -26.76 22.69
CA LEU A 119 -11.47 -25.72 23.56
C LEU A 119 -12.61 -24.76 23.92
N VAL A 120 -12.95 -24.70 25.19
CA VAL A 120 -13.98 -23.79 25.70
C VAL A 120 -13.31 -22.71 26.53
N VAL A 121 -13.58 -21.46 26.18
CA VAL A 121 -13.10 -20.29 26.93
C VAL A 121 -14.30 -19.48 27.37
N THR A 122 -14.43 -19.28 28.65
CA THR A 122 -15.47 -18.42 29.23
C THR A 122 -14.86 -17.14 29.73
N ILE A 123 -15.44 -16.04 29.30
CA ILE A 123 -15.00 -14.69 29.68
C ILE A 123 -15.99 -14.04 30.64
N ASP A 124 -15.45 -13.25 31.53
CA ASP A 124 -16.21 -12.27 32.29
C ASP A 124 -16.35 -11.01 31.44
N THR A 125 -17.56 -10.75 31.01
CA THR A 125 -17.85 -9.57 30.17
C THR A 125 -17.66 -8.26 30.93
N PHE A 126 -17.54 -8.33 32.26
CA PHE A 126 -17.33 -7.16 33.12
C PHE A 126 -16.09 -6.35 32.74
N HIS A 127 -15.04 -6.99 32.25
CA HIS A 127 -13.85 -6.29 31.78
C HIS A 127 -14.18 -5.28 30.68
N TYR A 128 -14.97 -5.67 29.70
CA TYR A 128 -15.40 -4.84 28.57
C TYR A 128 -16.50 -3.87 28.98
N GLY A 129 -17.45 -4.36 29.78
CA GLY A 129 -18.53 -3.53 30.32
C GLY A 129 -18.02 -2.37 31.17
N LEU A 130 -16.98 -2.60 31.98
CA LEU A 130 -16.34 -1.54 32.77
C LEU A 130 -15.68 -0.47 31.87
N GLN A 131 -15.02 -0.90 30.80
CA GLN A 131 -14.43 0.03 29.83
C GLN A 131 -15.52 0.86 29.12
N PHE A 132 -16.61 0.20 28.72
CA PHE A 132 -17.76 0.89 28.15
C PHE A 132 -18.36 1.90 29.15
N LEU A 133 -18.63 1.48 30.39
CA LEU A 133 -19.20 2.35 31.43
C LEU A 133 -18.34 3.56 31.71
N LYS A 134 -17.03 3.42 31.72
CA LYS A 134 -16.08 4.56 31.83
C LYS A 134 -16.22 5.53 30.66
N ARG A 135 -16.35 5.01 29.43
CA ARG A 135 -16.55 5.86 28.23
C ARG A 135 -17.90 6.53 28.25
N ALA A 136 -18.97 5.79 28.57
CA ALA A 136 -20.34 6.29 28.66
C ALA A 136 -20.47 7.39 29.69
N THR A 137 -19.86 7.24 30.88
CA THR A 137 -19.83 8.30 31.90
C THR A 137 -19.10 9.54 31.42
N TYR A 138 -17.98 9.38 30.72
CA TYR A 138 -17.27 10.53 30.14
C TYR A 138 -18.11 11.23 29.08
N THR A 139 -18.79 10.50 28.21
CA THR A 139 -19.67 11.01 27.16
C THR A 139 -20.85 11.79 27.78
N LEU A 140 -21.48 11.25 28.83
CA LEU A 140 -22.53 11.93 29.56
C LEU A 140 -22.06 13.24 30.20
N PHE A 141 -20.93 13.18 30.90
CA PHE A 141 -20.38 14.36 31.58
C PHE A 141 -19.97 15.46 30.59
N SER A 142 -19.28 15.08 29.51
CA SER A 142 -18.87 16.03 28.47
C SER A 142 -20.08 16.65 27.75
N GLY A 143 -21.13 15.84 27.53
CA GLY A 143 -22.38 16.30 26.91
C GLY A 143 -23.18 17.26 27.79
N LEU A 144 -23.21 17.00 29.09
CA LEU A 144 -23.84 17.89 30.05
C LEU A 144 -23.12 19.25 30.13
N LEU A 145 -21.79 19.20 30.13
CA LEU A 145 -20.96 20.41 30.12
C LEU A 145 -21.18 21.26 28.86
N LYS A 146 -21.23 20.62 27.70
CA LYS A 146 -21.54 21.30 26.41
C LYS A 146 -22.95 21.91 26.41
N SER A 147 -23.95 21.20 26.97
CA SER A 147 -25.31 21.68 27.06
C SER A 147 -25.45 22.90 27.98
N LEU A 148 -24.72 22.89 29.11
CA LEU A 148 -24.66 24.02 30.02
C LEU A 148 -23.96 25.23 29.38
N ALA A 149 -22.86 25.02 28.66
CA ALA A 149 -22.16 26.10 27.97
C ALA A 149 -23.03 26.75 26.89
N LEU A 150 -23.78 25.95 26.13
CA LEU A 150 -24.70 26.45 25.12
C LEU A 150 -25.86 27.23 25.73
N SER A 151 -26.42 26.75 26.88
CA SER A 151 -27.47 27.45 27.59
C SER A 151 -26.97 28.77 28.14
N GLY A 152 -25.76 28.82 28.68
CA GLY A 152 -25.09 30.04 29.14
C GLY A 152 -24.88 31.07 28.02
N ALA A 153 -24.45 30.60 26.85
CA ALA A 153 -24.29 31.45 25.68
C ALA A 153 -25.62 32.08 25.22
N LEU A 154 -26.70 31.27 25.19
CA LEU A 154 -28.08 31.74 24.85
C LEU A 154 -28.59 32.78 25.85
N LEU A 155 -28.32 32.56 27.17
CA LEU A 155 -28.69 33.50 28.23
C LEU A 155 -27.93 34.80 28.10
N ALA A 156 -26.61 34.72 27.78
CA ALA A 156 -25.79 35.91 27.56
C ALA A 156 -26.26 36.72 26.34
N ILE A 157 -26.69 36.07 25.26
CA ILE A 157 -27.24 36.73 24.08
C ILE A 157 -28.55 37.45 24.45
N PHE A 158 -29.45 36.80 25.20
CA PHE A 158 -30.70 37.41 25.66
C PHE A 158 -30.46 38.64 26.58
N TYR A 159 -29.51 38.49 27.48
CA TYR A 159 -29.10 39.58 28.35
C TYR A 159 -28.53 40.78 27.57
N VAL A 160 -27.68 40.53 26.58
CA VAL A 160 -27.04 41.59 25.78
C VAL A 160 -28.02 42.26 24.83
N VAL A 161 -28.97 41.53 24.26
CA VAL A 161 -29.88 42.04 23.21
C VAL A 161 -31.10 42.74 23.81
N LEU A 162 -31.64 42.24 24.91
CA LEU A 162 -32.89 42.81 25.45
C LEU A 162 -32.71 43.49 26.78
N THR A 163 -32.09 42.80 27.77
CA THR A 163 -32.06 43.32 29.15
C THR A 163 -31.13 44.49 29.32
N ARG A 164 -29.94 44.42 28.75
CA ARG A 164 -28.89 45.47 28.87
C ARG A 164 -29.28 46.79 28.21
N PRO A 165 -29.87 46.86 27.02
CA PRO A 165 -30.38 48.11 26.45
C PRO A 165 -31.45 48.79 27.33
N MET A 166 -32.40 47.99 27.83
CA MET A 166 -33.48 48.52 28.68
C MET A 166 -32.98 49.02 30.04
N MET A 167 -32.05 48.29 30.66
CA MET A 167 -31.39 48.73 31.90
C MET A 167 -30.55 50.01 31.70
N ASN A 168 -29.91 50.14 30.51
CA ASN A 168 -29.17 51.34 30.17
C ASN A 168 -30.05 52.57 30.03
N VAL A 169 -31.22 52.43 29.43
CA VAL A 169 -32.21 53.50 29.34
C VAL A 169 -32.74 53.90 30.73
N ILE A 170 -33.10 52.96 31.59
CA ILE A 170 -33.53 53.18 32.94
C ILE A 170 -32.43 53.85 33.82
N ALA A 171 -31.18 53.35 33.70
CA ALA A 171 -30.06 53.91 34.39
C ALA A 171 -29.70 55.35 33.94
N ALA A 172 -29.94 55.63 32.67
CA ALA A 172 -29.77 56.97 32.14
C ALA A 172 -30.83 57.93 32.66
N LEU A 173 -32.11 57.47 32.69
CA LEU A 173 -33.22 58.26 33.25
C LEU A 173 -33.05 58.54 34.74
N SER A 174 -32.59 57.56 35.51
CA SER A 174 -32.39 57.73 36.98
C SER A 174 -31.25 58.67 37.34
N ARG A 175 -30.44 59.08 36.40
CA ARG A 175 -29.31 60.03 36.59
C ARG A 175 -29.71 61.46 36.25
N VAL A 176 -30.92 61.63 35.75
CA VAL A 176 -31.43 63.01 35.55
C VAL A 176 -31.68 63.64 36.90
N SER A 177 -30.82 64.59 37.31
CA SER A 177 -30.99 65.34 38.49
C SER A 177 -31.89 66.55 38.20
N ALA A 178 -32.79 66.84 39.12
CA ALA A 178 -33.64 68.01 39.05
C ALA A 178 -32.86 69.37 38.94
N ASP A 179 -31.59 69.35 39.40
CA ASP A 179 -30.77 70.55 39.44
C ASP A 179 -29.96 70.83 38.16
N SER A 180 -29.94 69.90 37.19
CA SER A 180 -29.28 70.06 35.89
C SER A 180 -29.82 69.10 34.84
N PRO A 181 -31.06 69.27 34.40
CA PRO A 181 -31.70 68.36 33.41
C PRO A 181 -31.10 68.48 31.99
N GLU A 182 -30.35 69.60 31.78
CA GLU A 182 -29.76 69.92 30.48
C GLU A 182 -28.59 69.02 30.04
N LYS A 183 -28.08 68.11 30.90
CA LYS A 183 -26.80 67.43 30.68
C LYS A 183 -26.94 65.99 30.15
N ILE A 184 -28.10 65.42 30.00
CA ILE A 184 -28.22 64.02 29.66
C ILE A 184 -29.17 63.81 28.49
N ARG A 185 -28.61 63.40 27.32
CA ARG A 185 -29.39 62.75 26.26
C ARG A 185 -29.41 61.25 26.46
N LEU A 186 -30.57 60.65 26.33
CA LEU A 186 -30.72 59.19 26.36
C LEU A 186 -30.25 58.59 25.04
N PRO A 187 -29.24 57.69 25.05
CA PRO A 187 -28.82 57.02 23.83
C PRO A 187 -29.93 56.07 23.36
N THR A 188 -30.30 56.12 22.08
CA THR A 188 -31.16 55.13 21.46
C THR A 188 -30.39 53.84 21.38
N PRO A 189 -30.87 52.73 21.99
CA PRO A 189 -30.14 51.49 21.92
C PRO A 189 -30.08 50.97 20.48
N ALA A 190 -28.90 50.57 20.04
CA ALA A 190 -28.71 49.99 18.70
C ALA A 190 -29.65 48.78 18.48
N ARG A 191 -30.39 48.80 17.39
CA ARG A 191 -31.48 47.86 16.99
C ARG A 191 -32.87 48.11 17.56
N HIS A 192 -33.05 49.16 18.39
CA HIS A 192 -34.35 49.58 18.91
C HIS A 192 -34.80 50.92 18.33
N GLU A 193 -34.30 51.30 17.17
CA GLU A 193 -34.60 52.60 16.52
C GLU A 193 -36.01 52.74 15.99
N GLN A 194 -36.69 51.64 15.73
CA GLN A 194 -38.05 51.59 15.14
C GLN A 194 -39.09 50.93 16.01
N ASP A 195 -38.75 50.54 17.21
CA ASP A 195 -39.68 49.93 18.18
C ASP A 195 -40.13 50.87 19.29
N GLU A 196 -40.85 50.35 20.26
CA GLU A 196 -41.42 51.11 21.36
C GLU A 196 -40.32 51.76 22.25
N ILE A 197 -39.16 51.12 22.35
CA ILE A 197 -38.03 51.63 23.15
C ILE A 197 -37.39 52.84 22.44
N GLY A 198 -37.22 52.77 21.14
CA GLY A 198 -36.70 53.88 20.33
C GLY A 198 -37.63 55.07 20.29
N THR A 199 -38.93 54.81 20.14
CA THR A 199 -39.98 55.87 20.16
C THR A 199 -39.99 56.57 21.52
N MET A 200 -39.96 55.86 22.59
CA MET A 200 -39.93 56.41 23.96
C MET A 200 -38.68 57.30 24.21
N VAL A 201 -37.50 56.83 23.76
CA VAL A 201 -36.25 57.60 23.89
C VAL A 201 -36.29 58.86 22.99
N GLY A 202 -36.87 58.76 21.79
CA GLY A 202 -37.06 59.93 20.91
C GLY A 202 -37.86 61.06 21.50
N ILE A 203 -39.05 60.73 22.10
CA ILE A 203 -39.93 61.68 22.74
C ILE A 203 -39.24 62.35 23.95
N ILE A 204 -38.55 61.59 24.79
CA ILE A 204 -37.81 62.11 25.94
C ILE A 204 -36.68 63.03 25.50
N ASN A 205 -35.93 62.68 24.48
CA ASN A 205 -34.85 63.52 23.96
C ASN A 205 -35.37 64.83 23.34
N GLN A 206 -36.50 64.83 22.69
CA GLN A 206 -37.12 66.02 22.11
C GLN A 206 -37.52 67.03 23.19
N HIS A 207 -37.99 66.56 24.35
CA HIS A 207 -38.29 67.43 25.52
C HIS A 207 -37.00 67.99 26.15
N LEU A 208 -35.95 67.18 26.22
CA LEU A 208 -34.63 67.64 26.75
C LEU A 208 -33.95 68.66 25.82
N GLU A 209 -34.10 68.52 24.49
CA GLU A 209 -33.57 69.46 23.50
C GLU A 209 -34.21 70.87 23.59
N THR A 210 -35.45 70.95 24.00
CA THR A 210 -36.16 72.22 24.16
C THR A 210 -35.63 73.02 25.37
N ILE A 211 -35.07 72.36 26.32
CA ILE A 211 -34.50 72.98 27.57
C ILE A 211 -33.06 73.41 27.34
N ASP A 212 -32.32 72.71 26.48
CA ASP A 212 -30.85 72.82 26.33
C ASP A 212 -30.38 73.97 25.41
N SER A 213 -31.21 74.56 24.64
CA SER A 213 -30.79 75.58 23.64
C SER A 213 -30.29 76.90 24.21
N SER A 214 -30.30 77.07 25.52
CA SER A 214 -29.93 78.34 26.13
C SER A 214 -28.64 78.40 26.95
N LEU A 215 -28.04 77.23 27.29
CA LEU A 215 -26.95 77.18 28.27
C LEU A 215 -25.65 76.49 27.79
N GLU A 216 -25.63 75.90 26.59
CA GLU A 216 -24.69 74.84 26.20
C GLU A 216 -23.42 75.23 25.48
N HIS A 217 -23.25 76.48 25.03
CA HIS A 217 -22.10 76.81 24.13
C HIS A 217 -20.74 77.04 24.78
N LEU A 218 -20.63 77.10 26.11
CA LEU A 218 -19.35 77.42 26.76
C LEU A 218 -18.79 76.37 27.71
N ARG A 219 -19.54 75.31 28.13
CA ARG A 219 -19.04 74.29 29.06
C ARG A 219 -18.72 72.96 28.39
N ASP A 220 -19.20 72.77 27.12
CA ASP A 220 -19.16 71.45 26.52
C ASP A 220 -17.78 71.01 25.94
N ALA A 221 -16.96 71.94 25.53
CA ALA A 221 -15.67 71.59 24.90
C ALA A 221 -14.66 70.96 25.85
N GLU A 222 -14.65 71.46 27.13
CA GLU A 222 -13.67 71.03 28.16
C GLU A 222 -14.09 69.65 28.79
N SER A 223 -15.40 69.45 28.98
CA SER A 223 -15.89 68.22 29.59
C SER A 223 -15.96 67.04 28.57
N ALA A 224 -16.23 67.38 27.31
CA ALA A 224 -16.28 66.38 26.20
C ALA A 224 -14.91 65.73 25.98
N ILE A 225 -13.82 66.51 25.99
CA ILE A 225 -12.46 65.96 25.79
C ILE A 225 -12.07 65.02 26.94
N LYS A 226 -12.42 65.38 28.18
CA LYS A 226 -12.09 64.57 29.36
C LYS A 226 -12.90 63.27 29.42
N ASN A 227 -14.18 63.35 29.02
CA ASN A 227 -15.04 62.17 28.97
C ASN A 227 -14.66 61.25 27.81
N TYR A 228 -14.26 61.82 26.66
CA TYR A 228 -13.79 61.02 25.50
C TYR A 228 -12.48 60.26 25.83
N SER A 229 -11.55 60.91 26.57
CA SER A 229 -10.31 60.25 27.01
C SER A 229 -10.59 59.06 27.95
N ASN A 230 -11.49 59.29 28.95
CA ASN A 230 -11.84 58.23 29.88
C ASN A 230 -12.64 57.06 29.23
N GLN A 231 -13.50 57.40 28.26
CA GLN A 231 -14.21 56.38 27.50
C GLN A 231 -13.26 55.57 26.61
N LEU A 232 -12.30 56.26 25.97
CA LEU A 232 -11.30 55.59 25.16
C LEU A 232 -10.39 54.66 25.98
N GLU A 233 -9.99 55.11 27.19
CA GLU A 233 -9.22 54.25 28.11
C GLU A 233 -10.02 53.04 28.57
N GLN A 234 -11.31 53.21 28.81
CA GLN A 234 -12.16 52.11 29.24
C GLN A 234 -12.45 51.13 28.10
N GLU A 235 -12.71 51.65 26.88
CA GLU A 235 -12.88 50.83 25.68
C GLU A 235 -11.60 50.05 25.33
N VAL A 236 -10.44 50.71 25.44
CA VAL A 236 -9.12 50.07 25.26
C VAL A 236 -8.91 48.97 26.29
N ALA A 237 -9.24 49.24 27.58
CA ALA A 237 -9.11 48.24 28.63
C ALA A 237 -10.02 47.03 28.41
N ASP A 238 -11.28 47.25 28.00
CA ASP A 238 -12.23 46.17 27.75
C ASP A 238 -11.87 45.38 26.48
N ARG A 239 -11.47 46.07 25.41
CA ARG A 239 -10.93 45.41 24.21
C ARG A 239 -9.68 44.62 24.50
N THR A 240 -8.80 45.16 25.36
CA THR A 240 -7.57 44.46 25.74
C THR A 240 -7.87 43.19 26.55
N ARG A 241 -8.88 43.24 27.44
CA ARG A 241 -9.38 42.03 28.15
C ARG A 241 -9.99 41.02 27.21
N GLU A 242 -10.86 41.46 26.28
CA GLU A 242 -11.48 40.60 25.30
C GLU A 242 -10.43 39.91 24.40
N ILE A 243 -9.41 40.66 23.92
CA ILE A 243 -8.31 40.13 23.16
C ILE A 243 -7.48 39.12 23.99
N SER A 244 -7.22 39.45 25.28
CA SER A 244 -6.50 38.54 26.16
C SER A 244 -7.24 37.23 26.39
N ASP A 245 -8.55 37.29 26.56
CA ASP A 245 -9.36 36.08 26.78
C ASP A 245 -9.55 35.24 25.48
N LYS A 246 -9.69 35.92 24.35
CA LYS A 246 -9.65 35.25 23.03
C LYS A 246 -8.28 34.59 22.77
N ASN A 247 -7.19 35.26 23.10
CA ASN A 247 -5.85 34.69 22.97
C ASN A 247 -5.64 33.48 23.90
N LYS A 248 -6.12 33.53 25.12
CA LYS A 248 -6.08 32.38 26.04
C LYS A 248 -6.93 31.20 25.50
N ALA A 249 -8.10 31.49 24.94
CA ALA A 249 -8.95 30.47 24.33
C ALA A 249 -8.29 29.85 23.07
N LEU A 250 -7.71 30.71 22.22
CA LEU A 250 -6.95 30.26 21.03
C LEU A 250 -5.71 29.41 21.42
N GLN A 251 -4.98 29.81 22.46
CA GLN A 251 -3.85 29.05 22.98
C GLN A 251 -4.29 27.67 23.52
N ARG A 252 -5.42 27.63 24.26
CA ARG A 252 -5.97 26.36 24.76
C ARG A 252 -6.42 25.46 23.59
N GLY A 253 -7.12 26.03 22.60
CA GLY A 253 -7.53 25.31 21.38
C GLY A 253 -6.33 24.78 20.58
N ASN A 254 -5.31 25.62 20.41
CA ASN A 254 -4.10 25.22 19.70
C ASN A 254 -3.33 24.10 20.44
N ARG A 255 -3.21 24.20 21.77
CA ARG A 255 -2.61 23.11 22.58
C ARG A 255 -3.41 21.81 22.50
N ALA A 256 -4.74 21.88 22.49
CA ALA A 256 -5.60 20.71 22.34
C ALA A 256 -5.43 20.08 20.94
N LEU A 257 -5.33 20.91 19.90
CA LEU A 257 -5.14 20.48 18.52
C LEU A 257 -3.76 19.83 18.29
N VAL A 258 -2.72 20.42 18.90
CA VAL A 258 -1.36 19.85 18.88
C VAL A 258 -1.35 18.48 19.57
N ARG A 259 -1.93 18.36 20.76
CA ARG A 259 -2.03 17.07 21.48
C ARG A 259 -2.81 16.03 20.68
N ALA A 260 -3.96 16.39 20.12
CA ALA A 260 -4.76 15.48 19.29
C ALA A 260 -3.99 15.01 18.05
N LYS A 261 -3.21 15.92 17.43
CA LYS A 261 -2.32 15.57 16.30
C LYS A 261 -1.19 14.63 16.74
N GLU A 262 -0.56 14.90 17.87
CA GLU A 262 0.51 14.05 18.42
C GLU A 262 -0.01 12.65 18.77
N ASP A 263 -1.18 12.56 19.40
CA ASP A 263 -1.81 11.28 19.72
C ASP A 263 -2.22 10.50 18.46
N ALA A 264 -2.75 11.18 17.45
CA ALA A 264 -3.07 10.55 16.16
C ALA A 264 -1.81 10.01 15.47
N VAL A 265 -0.74 10.80 15.41
CA VAL A 265 0.56 10.38 14.84
C VAL A 265 1.16 9.21 15.63
N ARG A 266 1.09 9.27 16.97
CA ARG A 266 1.57 8.19 17.85
C ARG A 266 0.80 6.89 17.60
N THR A 267 -0.52 6.98 17.48
CA THR A 267 -1.38 5.82 17.21
C THR A 267 -1.09 5.23 15.84
N ALA A 268 -0.95 6.07 14.80
CA ALA A 268 -0.60 5.63 13.45
C ALA A 268 0.78 4.94 13.44
N ARG A 269 1.78 5.50 14.13
CA ARG A 269 3.12 4.89 14.26
C ARG A 269 3.08 3.54 14.99
N SER A 270 2.30 3.44 16.06
CA SER A 270 2.14 2.19 16.80
C SER A 270 1.51 1.10 15.95
N ARG A 271 0.44 1.44 15.19
CA ARG A 271 -0.20 0.53 14.24
C ARG A 271 0.75 0.06 13.14
N ALA A 272 1.51 0.98 12.55
CA ALA A 272 2.48 0.65 11.51
C ALA A 272 3.59 -0.27 12.02
N ASN A 273 4.11 -0.04 13.23
CA ASN A 273 5.12 -0.89 13.83
C ASN A 273 4.57 -2.29 14.16
N PHE A 274 3.35 -2.37 14.69
CA PHE A 274 2.68 -3.65 14.94
C PHE A 274 2.49 -4.45 13.65
N LEU A 275 1.98 -3.81 12.59
CA LEU A 275 1.79 -4.46 11.29
C LEU A 275 3.12 -4.90 10.66
N ALA A 276 4.18 -4.10 10.81
CA ALA A 276 5.51 -4.46 10.32
C ALA A 276 6.06 -5.70 11.03
N SER A 277 5.93 -5.79 12.36
CA SER A 277 6.33 -6.97 13.12
C SER A 277 5.51 -8.21 12.75
N MET A 278 4.17 -8.06 12.71
CA MET A 278 3.27 -9.16 12.33
C MET A 278 3.52 -9.68 10.92
N SER A 279 3.83 -8.77 9.97
CA SER A 279 4.16 -9.22 8.61
C SER A 279 5.41 -10.08 8.57
N HIS A 280 6.45 -9.72 9.33
CA HIS A 280 7.65 -10.54 9.37
C HIS A 280 7.36 -11.93 9.96
N GLU A 281 6.56 -11.96 11.03
CA GLU A 281 6.16 -13.21 11.68
C GLU A 281 5.25 -14.09 10.82
N ILE A 282 4.43 -13.50 9.93
CA ILE A 282 3.59 -14.23 8.97
C ILE A 282 4.39 -14.64 7.74
N ARG A 283 5.28 -13.78 7.25
CA ARG A 283 6.07 -14.02 6.04
C ARG A 283 6.98 -15.25 6.20
N THR A 284 7.62 -15.40 7.35
CA THR A 284 8.56 -16.49 7.61
C THR A 284 7.92 -17.88 7.46
N PRO A 285 6.82 -18.24 8.17
CA PRO A 285 6.17 -19.53 7.98
C PRO A 285 5.55 -19.67 6.57
N LEU A 286 5.03 -18.58 5.99
CA LEU A 286 4.40 -18.62 4.69
C LEU A 286 5.42 -18.90 3.58
N ASN A 287 6.58 -18.24 3.60
CA ASN A 287 7.69 -18.54 2.68
C ASN A 287 8.16 -20.00 2.83
N GLY A 288 8.13 -20.52 4.06
CA GLY A 288 8.40 -21.94 4.30
C GLY A 288 7.42 -22.87 3.59
N VAL A 289 6.11 -22.56 3.68
CA VAL A 289 5.07 -23.34 2.99
C VAL A 289 5.23 -23.25 1.48
N LEU A 290 5.42 -22.03 0.94
CA LEU A 290 5.62 -21.80 -0.50
C LEU A 290 6.87 -22.51 -1.02
N GLY A 291 7.97 -22.44 -0.27
CA GLY A 291 9.19 -23.15 -0.64
C GLY A 291 8.99 -24.67 -0.68
N MET A 292 8.25 -25.23 0.28
CA MET A 292 7.93 -26.69 0.28
C MET A 292 7.01 -27.07 -0.87
N LEU A 293 6.01 -26.24 -1.20
CA LEU A 293 5.14 -26.47 -2.35
C LEU A 293 5.94 -26.38 -3.67
N GLY A 294 6.86 -25.39 -3.78
CA GLY A 294 7.77 -25.29 -4.92
C GLY A 294 8.65 -26.53 -5.10
N VAL A 295 9.25 -27.02 -4.02
CA VAL A 295 10.02 -28.29 -4.03
C VAL A 295 9.14 -29.48 -4.42
N ALA A 296 7.89 -29.52 -3.93
CA ALA A 296 6.96 -30.59 -4.26
C ALA A 296 6.57 -30.59 -5.76
N LEU A 297 6.38 -29.41 -6.35
CA LEU A 297 6.09 -29.27 -7.81
C LEU A 297 7.21 -29.80 -8.71
N GLU A 298 8.40 -29.85 -8.17
CA GLU A 298 9.58 -30.33 -8.89
C GLU A 298 9.70 -31.87 -8.91
N GLY A 299 8.95 -32.58 -8.06
CA GLY A 299 8.88 -34.04 -8.01
C GLY A 299 8.06 -34.63 -9.15
N GLU A 300 8.15 -35.95 -9.31
CA GLU A 300 7.23 -36.70 -10.18
C GLU A 300 5.83 -36.69 -9.55
N LEU A 301 4.94 -35.88 -10.08
CA LEU A 301 3.56 -35.73 -9.64
C LEU A 301 2.60 -36.11 -10.75
N ASP A 302 1.48 -36.74 -10.37
CA ASP A 302 0.39 -36.88 -11.32
C ASP A 302 -0.23 -35.50 -11.65
N PRO A 303 -0.88 -35.32 -12.82
CA PRO A 303 -1.44 -34.04 -13.23
C PRO A 303 -2.42 -33.43 -12.23
N VAL A 304 -3.16 -34.23 -11.48
CA VAL A 304 -4.13 -33.77 -10.48
C VAL A 304 -3.42 -33.24 -9.23
N GLN A 305 -2.38 -33.93 -8.79
CA GLN A 305 -1.56 -33.50 -7.66
C GLN A 305 -0.82 -32.20 -8.02
N ARG A 306 -0.20 -32.13 -9.20
CA ARG A 306 0.47 -30.92 -9.72
C ARG A 306 -0.47 -29.73 -9.70
N ASN A 307 -1.65 -29.85 -10.28
CA ASN A 307 -2.64 -28.77 -10.32
C ASN A 307 -3.08 -28.33 -8.91
N ARG A 308 -3.25 -29.26 -7.97
CA ARG A 308 -3.60 -28.92 -6.59
C ARG A 308 -2.49 -28.14 -5.87
N ILE A 309 -1.24 -28.52 -6.09
CA ILE A 309 -0.08 -27.84 -5.50
C ILE A 309 0.12 -26.47 -6.13
N GLU A 310 -0.07 -26.34 -7.45
CA GLU A 310 -0.03 -25.07 -8.16
C GLU A 310 -1.11 -24.10 -7.64
N ILE A 311 -2.33 -24.58 -7.42
CA ILE A 311 -3.41 -23.78 -6.81
C ILE A 311 -3.02 -23.32 -5.40
N ALA A 312 -2.44 -24.20 -4.59
CA ALA A 312 -2.01 -23.85 -3.23
C ALA A 312 -0.84 -22.86 -3.24
N LEU A 313 0.11 -22.99 -4.16
CA LEU A 313 1.23 -22.08 -4.35
C LEU A 313 0.73 -20.69 -4.73
N ASN A 314 -0.11 -20.59 -5.76
CA ASN A 314 -0.71 -19.33 -6.22
C ASN A 314 -1.53 -18.63 -5.13
N ALA A 315 -2.25 -19.39 -4.29
CA ALA A 315 -2.98 -18.84 -3.16
C ALA A 315 -2.05 -18.27 -2.09
N GLY A 316 -0.94 -18.94 -1.82
CA GLY A 316 0.07 -18.48 -0.86
C GLY A 316 0.82 -17.24 -1.36
N GLU A 317 1.17 -17.19 -2.65
CA GLU A 317 1.77 -16.00 -3.28
C GLU A 317 0.81 -14.80 -3.21
N SER A 318 -0.47 -15.02 -3.54
CA SER A 318 -1.50 -13.98 -3.44
C SER A 318 -1.66 -13.44 -2.01
N LEU A 319 -1.48 -14.29 -0.99
CA LEU A 319 -1.51 -13.86 0.42
C LEU A 319 -0.28 -13.02 0.78
N LEU A 320 0.89 -13.35 0.24
CA LEU A 320 2.11 -12.54 0.41
C LEU A 320 1.95 -11.14 -0.21
N ASP A 321 1.41 -11.08 -1.41
CA ASP A 321 1.16 -9.82 -2.10
C ASP A 321 0.19 -8.94 -1.30
N LEU A 322 -0.90 -9.54 -0.79
CA LEU A 322 -1.87 -8.86 0.06
C LEU A 322 -1.22 -8.31 1.34
N LEU A 323 -0.37 -9.11 1.98
CA LEU A 323 0.36 -8.70 3.18
C LEU A 323 1.31 -7.53 2.90
N ASN A 324 2.01 -7.57 1.76
CA ASN A 324 2.90 -6.50 1.33
C ASN A 324 2.12 -5.21 1.03
N ASP A 325 0.95 -5.30 0.38
CA ASP A 325 0.07 -4.16 0.11
C ASP A 325 -0.41 -3.49 1.41
N ILE A 326 -0.84 -4.28 2.40
CA ILE A 326 -1.26 -3.76 3.72
C ILE A 326 -0.11 -3.04 4.43
N LEU A 327 1.09 -3.60 4.35
CA LEU A 327 2.29 -2.98 4.91
C LEU A 327 2.64 -1.67 4.23
N ASP A 328 2.60 -1.65 2.89
CA ASP A 328 2.93 -0.45 2.13
C ASP A 328 1.92 0.66 2.42
N ILE A 329 0.62 0.36 2.47
CA ILE A 329 -0.42 1.31 2.91
C ILE A 329 -0.11 1.85 4.31
N SER A 330 0.21 0.97 5.26
CA SER A 330 0.52 1.37 6.64
C SER A 330 1.77 2.24 6.74
N LYS A 331 2.81 1.97 5.92
CA LYS A 331 4.02 2.80 5.84
C LYS A 331 3.73 4.18 5.24
N VAL A 332 2.84 4.23 4.23
CA VAL A 332 2.41 5.50 3.63
C VAL A 332 1.62 6.34 4.63
N GLU A 333 0.64 5.75 5.33
CA GLU A 333 -0.17 6.43 6.33
C GLU A 333 0.66 6.94 7.53
N ALA A 334 1.66 6.16 7.94
CA ALA A 334 2.59 6.57 9.01
C ALA A 334 3.63 7.61 8.55
N GLY A 335 3.66 7.97 7.26
CA GLY A 335 4.65 8.88 6.69
C GLY A 335 6.08 8.31 6.62
N LYS A 336 6.23 6.98 6.75
CA LYS A 336 7.52 6.28 6.80
C LYS A 336 7.99 5.75 5.45
N LEU A 337 7.20 5.89 4.39
CA LEU A 337 7.62 5.50 3.06
C LEU A 337 8.65 6.50 2.53
N ASN A 338 9.90 6.08 2.43
CA ASN A 338 10.96 6.81 1.75
C ASN A 338 10.92 6.43 0.28
N LEU A 339 10.89 7.45 -0.59
CA LEU A 339 11.01 7.25 -2.02
C LEU A 339 12.48 7.30 -2.41
N GLU A 340 12.87 6.39 -3.29
CA GLU A 340 14.17 6.43 -3.93
C GLU A 340 14.21 7.53 -4.99
N ASN A 341 15.39 8.07 -5.23
CA ASN A 341 15.60 9.05 -6.29
C ASN A 341 16.87 8.67 -7.06
N ILE A 342 16.72 7.65 -7.90
CA ILE A 342 17.82 7.07 -8.68
C ILE A 342 17.51 7.22 -10.18
N PRO A 343 18.56 7.29 -11.03
CA PRO A 343 18.37 7.30 -12.48
C PRO A 343 17.88 5.93 -12.95
N PHE A 344 16.86 5.91 -13.81
CA PHE A 344 16.32 4.68 -14.39
C PHE A 344 15.68 4.93 -15.75
N SER A 345 15.66 3.89 -16.60
CA SER A 345 14.99 3.94 -17.90
C SER A 345 13.50 3.61 -17.76
N MET A 346 12.65 4.58 -18.06
CA MET A 346 11.21 4.38 -18.05
C MET A 346 10.76 3.43 -19.16
N ARG A 347 11.37 3.53 -20.33
CA ARG A 347 11.11 2.62 -21.45
C ARG A 347 11.36 1.18 -21.05
N HIS A 348 12.52 0.89 -20.49
CA HIS A 348 12.88 -0.45 -20.04
C HIS A 348 11.90 -0.99 -19.00
N LEU A 349 11.51 -0.17 -18.03
CA LEU A 349 10.56 -0.52 -16.98
C LEU A 349 9.18 -0.88 -17.54
N ILE A 350 8.69 -0.13 -18.54
CA ILE A 350 7.41 -0.42 -19.20
C ILE A 350 7.51 -1.71 -20.02
N GLU A 351 8.59 -1.89 -20.79
CA GLU A 351 8.82 -3.09 -21.61
C GLU A 351 8.93 -4.36 -20.74
N GLU A 352 9.61 -4.28 -19.60
CA GLU A 352 9.67 -5.38 -18.62
C GLU A 352 8.29 -5.69 -18.02
N SER A 353 7.56 -4.66 -17.57
CA SER A 353 6.21 -4.84 -17.02
C SER A 353 5.26 -5.44 -18.04
N ALA A 354 5.30 -4.99 -19.29
CA ALA A 354 4.49 -5.55 -20.36
C ALA A 354 4.88 -7.02 -20.66
N THR A 355 6.17 -7.33 -20.65
CA THR A 355 6.66 -8.70 -20.85
C THR A 355 6.22 -9.64 -19.74
N LEU A 356 6.29 -9.19 -18.48
CA LEU A 356 5.84 -9.96 -17.31
C LEU A 356 4.37 -10.40 -17.45
N HIS A 357 3.51 -9.51 -17.91
CA HIS A 357 2.09 -9.76 -18.04
C HIS A 357 1.68 -10.36 -19.38
N SER A 358 2.61 -10.48 -20.34
CA SER A 358 2.30 -10.97 -21.68
C SER A 358 1.75 -12.39 -21.72
N GLN A 359 2.29 -13.30 -20.90
CA GLN A 359 1.82 -14.67 -20.83
C GLN A 359 0.37 -14.75 -20.32
N GLN A 360 0.03 -13.95 -19.31
CA GLN A 360 -1.33 -13.90 -18.78
C GLN A 360 -2.33 -13.33 -19.80
N ALA A 361 -1.94 -12.29 -20.54
CA ALA A 361 -2.75 -11.72 -21.62
C ALA A 361 -2.96 -12.75 -22.76
N ARG A 362 -1.89 -13.43 -23.16
CA ARG A 362 -1.94 -14.51 -24.18
C ARG A 362 -2.86 -15.65 -23.78
N ALA A 363 -2.78 -16.12 -22.54
CA ALA A 363 -3.64 -17.19 -22.02
C ALA A 363 -5.14 -16.84 -22.09
N LYS A 364 -5.48 -15.53 -22.01
CA LYS A 364 -6.84 -15.02 -22.20
C LYS A 364 -7.18 -14.64 -23.65
N GLY A 365 -6.23 -14.70 -24.58
CA GLY A 365 -6.43 -14.26 -25.97
C GLY A 365 -6.55 -12.72 -26.12
N ILE A 366 -5.95 -11.95 -25.21
CA ILE A 366 -5.96 -10.48 -25.17
C ILE A 366 -4.66 -9.95 -25.76
N ASP A 367 -4.73 -8.93 -26.62
CA ASP A 367 -3.55 -8.24 -27.12
C ASP A 367 -3.05 -7.24 -26.09
N LEU A 368 -1.79 -7.36 -25.66
CA LEU A 368 -1.12 -6.40 -24.80
C LEU A 368 -0.21 -5.51 -25.64
N VAL A 369 -0.51 -4.22 -25.71
CA VAL A 369 0.15 -3.27 -26.60
C VAL A 369 0.94 -2.24 -25.80
N SER A 370 2.21 -2.02 -26.13
CA SER A 370 3.03 -0.92 -25.60
C SER A 370 3.23 0.15 -26.66
N GLU A 371 2.67 1.35 -26.41
CA GLU A 371 2.85 2.56 -27.24
C GLU A 371 3.71 3.57 -26.48
N ILE A 372 5.02 3.43 -26.59
CA ILE A 372 5.97 4.33 -25.94
C ILE A 372 6.39 5.40 -26.94
N ASP A 373 6.20 6.67 -26.59
CA ASP A 373 6.65 7.78 -27.43
C ASP A 373 8.15 7.62 -27.74
N PRO A 374 8.55 7.62 -29.01
CA PRO A 374 9.95 7.58 -29.39
C PRO A 374 10.79 8.71 -28.80
N GLU A 375 10.20 9.90 -28.58
CA GLU A 375 10.84 11.06 -27.98
C GLU A 375 10.86 11.03 -26.43
N LEU A 376 10.36 9.95 -25.84
CA LEU A 376 10.43 9.78 -24.39
C LEU A 376 11.90 9.82 -23.94
N PRO A 377 12.26 10.68 -22.97
CA PRO A 377 13.61 10.71 -22.42
C PRO A 377 14.08 9.32 -21.96
N GLU A 378 15.36 9.01 -22.19
CA GLU A 378 15.90 7.68 -21.91
C GLU A 378 15.96 7.43 -20.40
N THR A 379 16.38 8.43 -19.61
CA THR A 379 16.61 8.31 -18.19
C THR A 379 15.84 9.36 -17.39
N PHE A 380 15.12 8.91 -16.37
CA PHE A 380 14.42 9.74 -15.39
C PHE A 380 15.03 9.55 -14.00
N LEU A 381 14.90 10.57 -13.15
CA LEU A 381 15.20 10.47 -11.72
C LEU A 381 13.91 10.17 -10.94
N GLY A 382 13.93 9.12 -10.13
CA GLY A 382 12.77 8.74 -9.33
C GLY A 382 12.91 7.35 -8.70
N ASP A 383 11.77 6.78 -8.36
CA ASP A 383 11.69 5.45 -7.73
C ASP A 383 11.16 4.41 -8.75
N PRO A 384 12.07 3.60 -9.34
CA PRO A 384 11.67 2.58 -10.31
C PRO A 384 10.83 1.48 -9.68
N THR A 385 11.07 1.13 -8.40
CA THR A 385 10.35 0.08 -7.69
C THR A 385 8.88 0.45 -7.51
N ARG A 386 8.61 1.66 -7.05
CA ARG A 386 7.24 2.15 -6.86
C ARG A 386 6.54 2.43 -8.19
N THR A 387 7.27 2.91 -9.18
CA THR A 387 6.73 3.08 -10.53
C THR A 387 6.34 1.74 -11.15
N ARG A 388 7.16 0.70 -10.99
CA ARG A 388 6.86 -0.68 -11.40
C ARG A 388 5.63 -1.23 -10.69
N GLN A 389 5.52 -0.99 -9.40
CA GLN A 389 4.37 -1.42 -8.58
C GLN A 389 3.06 -0.80 -9.10
N ILE A 390 3.06 0.49 -9.43
CA ILE A 390 1.90 1.18 -10.02
C ILE A 390 1.55 0.55 -11.38
N LEU A 391 2.54 0.39 -12.27
CA LEU A 391 2.34 -0.18 -13.60
C LEU A 391 1.79 -1.59 -13.53
N ASN A 392 2.43 -2.48 -12.77
CA ASN A 392 2.01 -3.87 -12.65
C ASN A 392 0.59 -4.00 -12.11
N ASN A 393 0.23 -3.18 -11.12
CA ASN A 393 -1.12 -3.19 -10.56
C ASN A 393 -2.18 -2.76 -11.58
N LEU A 394 -1.92 -1.70 -12.34
CA LEU A 394 -2.85 -1.20 -13.34
C LEU A 394 -2.96 -2.16 -14.55
N ILE A 395 -1.83 -2.72 -15.03
CA ILE A 395 -1.79 -3.68 -16.14
C ILE A 395 -2.50 -4.98 -15.76
N SER A 396 -2.18 -5.52 -14.58
CA SER A 396 -2.82 -6.73 -14.06
C SER A 396 -4.34 -6.58 -13.95
N ASN A 397 -4.81 -5.44 -13.42
CA ASN A 397 -6.23 -5.13 -13.35
C ASN A 397 -6.86 -5.01 -14.75
N ALA A 398 -6.22 -4.34 -15.68
CA ALA A 398 -6.70 -4.22 -17.06
C ALA A 398 -6.87 -5.59 -17.74
N ILE A 399 -5.87 -6.47 -17.63
CA ILE A 399 -5.95 -7.85 -18.16
C ILE A 399 -7.02 -8.67 -17.44
N LYS A 400 -7.11 -8.52 -16.13
CA LYS A 400 -8.08 -9.25 -15.30
C LYS A 400 -9.53 -8.97 -15.73
N PHE A 401 -9.87 -7.70 -15.98
CA PHE A 401 -11.23 -7.24 -16.29
C PHE A 401 -11.52 -7.14 -17.79
N THR A 402 -10.59 -7.57 -18.63
CA THR A 402 -10.80 -7.71 -20.08
C THR A 402 -10.95 -9.20 -20.41
N ASP A 403 -12.03 -9.58 -21.05
CA ASP A 403 -12.25 -10.96 -21.51
C ASP A 403 -11.86 -11.13 -22.98
N ALA A 404 -12.01 -10.07 -23.79
CA ALA A 404 -11.61 -10.06 -25.19
C ALA A 404 -11.26 -8.64 -25.63
N GLY A 405 -10.37 -8.52 -26.62
CA GLY A 405 -9.91 -7.24 -27.14
C GLY A 405 -8.45 -6.97 -26.80
N HIS A 406 -8.15 -5.78 -26.28
CA HIS A 406 -6.77 -5.39 -26.01
C HIS A 406 -6.60 -4.54 -24.76
N VAL A 407 -5.39 -4.59 -24.21
CA VAL A 407 -4.90 -3.67 -23.16
C VAL A 407 -3.73 -2.87 -23.74
N LYS A 408 -3.80 -1.56 -23.66
CA LYS A 408 -2.81 -0.64 -24.20
C LYS A 408 -2.11 0.12 -23.08
N ILE A 409 -0.79 0.12 -23.11
CA ILE A 409 0.08 0.91 -22.24
C ILE A 409 0.67 2.03 -23.09
N LYS A 410 0.38 3.29 -22.76
CA LYS A 410 0.92 4.43 -23.47
C LYS A 410 1.75 5.28 -22.53
N ALA A 411 2.92 5.73 -23.03
CA ALA A 411 3.81 6.60 -22.27
C ALA A 411 4.23 7.79 -23.12
N THR A 412 4.03 9.00 -22.56
CA THR A 412 4.41 10.27 -23.19
C THR A 412 5.05 11.18 -22.15
N HIS A 413 5.91 12.10 -22.60
CA HIS A 413 6.49 13.12 -21.74
C HIS A 413 6.15 14.49 -22.28
N SER A 414 5.55 15.34 -21.45
CA SER A 414 5.18 16.69 -21.84
C SER A 414 5.15 17.61 -20.62
N GLY A 415 5.62 18.86 -20.80
CA GLY A 415 5.58 19.88 -19.75
C GLY A 415 6.35 19.49 -18.47
N GLY A 416 7.43 18.69 -18.56
CA GLY A 416 8.20 18.25 -17.42
C GLY A 416 7.55 17.13 -16.60
N SER A 417 6.51 16.50 -17.13
CA SER A 417 5.81 15.39 -16.48
C SER A 417 5.70 14.19 -17.40
N LEU A 418 5.92 13.01 -16.82
CA LEU A 418 5.64 11.74 -17.46
C LEU A 418 4.15 11.46 -17.36
N ARG A 419 3.52 11.08 -18.45
CA ARG A 419 2.14 10.61 -18.51
C ARG A 419 2.10 9.16 -18.95
N LEU A 420 1.56 8.31 -18.07
CA LEU A 420 1.32 6.90 -18.31
C LEU A 420 -0.18 6.68 -18.43
N GLU A 421 -0.61 6.02 -19.49
CA GLU A 421 -2.02 5.72 -19.74
C GLU A 421 -2.16 4.21 -19.91
N ILE A 422 -3.05 3.59 -19.13
CA ILE A 422 -3.43 2.19 -19.26
C ILE A 422 -4.88 2.15 -19.68
N ILE A 423 -5.12 1.62 -20.88
CA ILE A 423 -6.42 1.62 -21.54
C ILE A 423 -6.81 0.17 -21.80
N ASP A 424 -7.94 -0.26 -21.31
CA ASP A 424 -8.51 -1.57 -21.56
C ASP A 424 -9.85 -1.48 -22.30
N THR A 425 -10.20 -2.56 -22.98
CA THR A 425 -11.49 -2.73 -23.66
C THR A 425 -12.41 -3.67 -22.87
N GLY A 426 -12.24 -3.73 -21.57
CA GLY A 426 -12.94 -4.65 -20.68
C GLY A 426 -14.36 -4.23 -20.32
N ILE A 427 -14.86 -4.80 -19.24
CA ILE A 427 -16.25 -4.59 -18.77
C ILE A 427 -16.54 -3.16 -18.36
N GLY A 428 -15.51 -2.35 -18.05
CA GLY A 428 -15.68 -1.00 -17.53
C GLY A 428 -16.30 -0.97 -16.14
N MET A 429 -16.70 0.24 -15.71
CA MET A 429 -17.23 0.48 -14.35
C MET A 429 -18.44 1.39 -14.39
N SER A 430 -19.38 1.14 -13.46
CA SER A 430 -20.51 2.02 -13.19
C SER A 430 -20.05 3.34 -12.53
N ARG A 431 -20.91 4.37 -12.56
CA ARG A 431 -20.60 5.66 -11.88
C ARG A 431 -20.39 5.48 -10.37
N GLU A 432 -21.14 4.59 -9.75
CA GLU A 432 -21.02 4.30 -8.31
C GLU A 432 -19.71 3.57 -8.01
N GLY A 433 -19.31 2.63 -8.87
CA GLY A 433 -18.02 1.95 -8.81
C GLY A 433 -16.86 2.93 -8.88
N LEU A 434 -16.87 3.85 -9.85
CA LEU A 434 -15.84 4.88 -10.03
C LEU A 434 -15.57 5.73 -8.79
N HIS A 435 -16.60 6.06 -8.01
CA HIS A 435 -16.42 6.83 -6.76
C HIS A 435 -15.74 6.04 -5.64
N ARG A 436 -15.77 4.72 -5.69
CA ARG A 436 -15.29 3.85 -4.61
C ARG A 436 -13.99 3.10 -4.89
N ILE A 437 -13.54 3.02 -6.15
CA ILE A 437 -12.39 2.19 -6.55
C ILE A 437 -11.07 2.51 -5.83
N PHE A 438 -10.92 3.71 -5.32
CA PHE A 438 -9.74 4.13 -4.56
C PHE A 438 -9.93 4.02 -3.03
N SER A 439 -11.07 3.54 -2.56
CA SER A 439 -11.31 3.31 -1.14
C SER A 439 -10.75 1.94 -0.72
N PRO A 440 -10.07 1.84 0.41
CA PRO A 440 -9.51 0.57 0.87
C PRO A 440 -10.60 -0.50 0.99
N PHE A 441 -10.29 -1.72 0.58
CA PHE A 441 -11.19 -2.88 0.60
C PHE A 441 -12.50 -2.70 -0.20
N SER A 442 -12.57 -1.67 -1.05
CA SER A 442 -13.73 -1.43 -1.90
C SER A 442 -13.57 -2.18 -3.22
N GLN A 443 -14.66 -2.79 -3.67
CA GLN A 443 -14.77 -3.43 -4.99
C GLN A 443 -15.97 -2.82 -5.71
N ALA A 444 -15.88 -2.71 -7.03
CA ALA A 444 -16.87 -1.97 -7.83
C ALA A 444 -18.29 -2.58 -7.76
N ASP A 445 -18.38 -3.94 -7.73
CA ASP A 445 -19.66 -4.67 -7.64
C ASP A 445 -19.52 -6.00 -6.91
N THR A 446 -20.57 -6.41 -6.18
CA THR A 446 -20.66 -7.68 -5.44
C THR A 446 -20.74 -8.91 -6.34
N ASP A 447 -21.22 -8.80 -7.56
CA ASP A 447 -21.36 -9.92 -8.50
C ASP A 447 -20.03 -10.20 -9.26
N THR A 448 -19.20 -9.18 -9.51
CA THR A 448 -17.86 -9.35 -10.09
C THR A 448 -16.88 -9.99 -9.11
N THR A 449 -17.15 -9.92 -7.80
CA THR A 449 -16.34 -10.51 -6.73
C THR A 449 -16.26 -12.04 -6.83
N ARG A 450 -17.33 -12.69 -7.28
CA ARG A 450 -17.39 -14.16 -7.42
C ARG A 450 -16.60 -14.68 -8.62
N LEU A 451 -16.44 -13.87 -9.67
CA LEU A 451 -15.79 -14.27 -10.92
C LEU A 451 -14.30 -13.90 -10.98
N TYR A 452 -13.91 -12.76 -10.45
CA TYR A 452 -12.56 -12.23 -10.68
C TYR A 452 -11.69 -12.04 -9.42
N GLY A 453 -12.23 -12.13 -8.19
CA GLY A 453 -11.49 -12.02 -6.93
C GLY A 453 -10.61 -10.74 -6.84
N GLY A 454 -10.15 -10.37 -5.66
CA GLY A 454 -9.22 -9.25 -5.49
C GLY A 454 -9.28 -8.68 -4.09
N THR A 455 -8.21 -8.00 -3.67
CA THR A 455 -8.08 -7.46 -2.30
C THR A 455 -8.76 -6.10 -2.11
N GLY A 456 -8.97 -5.35 -3.20
CA GLY A 456 -9.43 -3.97 -3.16
C GLY A 456 -8.41 -2.97 -2.58
N LEU A 457 -7.15 -3.37 -2.44
CA LEU A 457 -6.08 -2.55 -1.88
C LEU A 457 -5.18 -1.94 -2.96
N GLY A 458 -4.99 -2.63 -4.07
CA GLY A 458 -4.02 -2.24 -5.09
C GLY A 458 -4.25 -0.84 -5.68
N LEU A 459 -5.49 -0.47 -6.02
CA LEU A 459 -5.77 0.88 -6.54
C LEU A 459 -5.63 1.95 -5.46
N THR A 460 -5.98 1.65 -4.22
CA THR A 460 -5.73 2.54 -3.07
C THR A 460 -4.24 2.81 -2.91
N LEU A 461 -3.43 1.76 -2.98
CA LEU A 461 -1.98 1.86 -2.91
C LEU A 461 -1.42 2.66 -4.10
N CYS A 462 -1.88 2.40 -5.33
CA CYS A 462 -1.50 3.19 -6.50
C CYS A 462 -1.73 4.69 -6.29
N ARG A 463 -2.92 5.08 -5.83
CA ARG A 463 -3.25 6.47 -5.55
C ARG A 463 -2.31 7.08 -4.50
N GLN A 464 -2.08 6.37 -3.39
CA GLN A 464 -1.20 6.86 -2.33
C GLN A 464 0.25 6.99 -2.78
N LEU A 465 0.76 6.05 -3.59
CA LEU A 465 2.10 6.12 -4.15
C LEU A 465 2.23 7.30 -5.12
N VAL A 466 1.27 7.47 -6.03
CA VAL A 466 1.24 8.59 -6.98
C VAL A 466 1.20 9.94 -6.25
N GLU A 467 0.36 10.08 -5.23
CA GLU A 467 0.28 11.29 -4.41
C GLU A 467 1.60 11.56 -3.66
N ARG A 468 2.26 10.53 -3.14
CA ARG A 468 3.59 10.65 -2.51
C ARG A 468 4.67 11.06 -3.50
N MET A 469 4.60 10.58 -4.73
CA MET A 469 5.46 11.00 -5.84
C MET A 469 5.07 12.36 -6.41
N ARG A 470 4.15 13.10 -5.78
CA ARG A 470 3.61 14.41 -6.19
C ARG A 470 2.94 14.37 -7.56
N GLY A 471 2.47 13.22 -7.97
CA GLY A 471 1.74 13.00 -9.21
C GLY A 471 0.22 13.04 -9.02
N GLN A 472 -0.47 12.67 -10.08
CA GLN A 472 -1.93 12.55 -10.11
C GLN A 472 -2.33 11.28 -10.84
N ILE A 473 -3.34 10.57 -10.31
CA ILE A 473 -4.01 9.46 -10.99
C ILE A 473 -5.46 9.84 -11.29
N MET A 474 -5.86 9.61 -12.52
CA MET A 474 -7.23 9.82 -13.00
C MET A 474 -7.75 8.54 -13.64
N VAL A 475 -9.06 8.39 -13.67
CA VAL A 475 -9.74 7.27 -14.30
C VAL A 475 -10.96 7.77 -15.07
N ASP A 476 -11.13 7.28 -16.27
CA ASP A 476 -12.34 7.39 -17.07
C ASP A 476 -12.79 5.98 -17.46
N SER A 477 -14.04 5.65 -17.19
CA SER A 477 -14.59 4.32 -17.48
C SER A 477 -16.07 4.40 -17.76
N ARG A 478 -16.51 3.53 -18.66
CA ARG A 478 -17.94 3.32 -18.95
C ARG A 478 -18.19 1.82 -19.00
N GLU A 479 -19.25 1.41 -18.36
CA GLU A 479 -19.71 0.03 -18.38
C GLU A 479 -19.88 -0.47 -19.82
N GLY A 480 -19.29 -1.64 -20.12
CA GLY A 480 -19.25 -2.24 -21.46
C GLY A 480 -18.28 -1.57 -22.46
N SER A 481 -17.52 -0.56 -22.08
CA SER A 481 -16.63 0.17 -23.00
C SER A 481 -15.16 0.18 -22.55
N GLY A 482 -14.85 -0.42 -21.39
CA GLY A 482 -13.51 -0.50 -20.83
C GLY A 482 -13.16 0.64 -19.88
N THR A 483 -11.89 0.70 -19.51
CA THR A 483 -11.36 1.68 -18.54
C THR A 483 -10.09 2.33 -19.06
N HIS A 484 -9.92 3.60 -18.74
CA HIS A 484 -8.76 4.40 -19.05
C HIS A 484 -8.19 5.01 -17.77
N PHE A 485 -7.08 4.47 -17.29
CA PHE A 485 -6.30 5.06 -16.21
C PHE A 485 -5.23 5.98 -16.77
N THR A 486 -5.10 7.16 -16.20
CA THR A 486 -4.04 8.13 -16.50
C THR A 486 -3.27 8.44 -15.23
N VAL A 487 -1.98 8.18 -15.23
CA VAL A 487 -1.04 8.53 -14.16
C VAL A 487 -0.09 9.60 -14.68
N THR A 488 0.00 10.71 -13.97
CA THR A 488 0.93 11.80 -14.29
C THR A 488 1.94 11.93 -13.16
N LEU A 489 3.23 11.79 -13.46
CA LEU A 489 4.33 11.86 -12.51
C LEU A 489 5.29 12.99 -12.89
N PRO A 490 5.60 13.93 -11.99
CA PRO A 490 6.59 14.98 -12.22
C PRO A 490 8.01 14.42 -12.00
N LEU A 491 8.47 13.58 -12.91
CA LEU A 491 9.80 12.98 -12.86
C LEU A 491 10.81 13.84 -13.62
N PRO A 492 11.88 14.30 -12.94
CA PRO A 492 12.94 15.01 -13.61
C PRO A 492 13.66 14.12 -14.64
N VAL A 493 13.97 14.70 -15.79
CA VAL A 493 14.81 14.03 -16.80
C VAL A 493 16.28 14.09 -16.32
N HIS A 494 16.95 12.96 -16.37
CA HIS A 494 18.38 12.88 -16.11
C HIS A 494 19.13 12.94 -17.44
N GLU A 495 19.79 14.06 -17.69
CA GLU A 495 20.63 14.22 -18.87
C GLU A 495 21.96 13.49 -18.64
N GLU A 496 22.06 12.24 -19.07
CA GLU A 496 23.35 11.61 -19.26
C GLU A 496 24.01 12.15 -20.54
N THR A 497 25.12 12.84 -20.37
CA THR A 497 25.97 13.29 -21.48
C THR A 497 26.59 12.06 -22.13
N GLY A 498 25.95 11.47 -23.13
CA GLY A 498 26.54 10.38 -23.91
C GLY A 498 25.71 9.13 -24.13
N ALA A 499 24.40 9.11 -23.90
CA ALA A 499 23.57 8.02 -24.39
C ALA A 499 23.74 7.95 -25.92
N ALA A 500 24.41 6.90 -26.40
CA ALA A 500 24.59 6.65 -27.82
C ALA A 500 23.19 6.46 -28.42
N VAL A 501 22.71 7.49 -29.13
CA VAL A 501 21.59 7.33 -30.04
C VAL A 501 21.98 6.18 -30.97
N GLU A 502 21.27 5.05 -30.88
CA GLU A 502 21.49 3.91 -31.79
C GLU A 502 21.54 4.47 -33.22
N SER A 503 22.74 4.47 -33.79
CA SER A 503 22.89 4.91 -35.18
C SER A 503 22.25 3.87 -36.08
N ILE A 504 21.08 4.20 -36.59
CA ILE A 504 20.36 3.29 -37.51
C ILE A 504 21.18 3.15 -38.80
N PRO A 505 21.58 1.93 -39.18
CA PRO A 505 22.33 1.69 -40.39
C PRO A 505 21.62 2.24 -41.62
N ASP A 506 22.37 2.90 -42.51
CA ASP A 506 21.80 3.48 -43.73
C ASP A 506 21.13 2.41 -44.63
N LYS A 507 21.60 1.17 -44.57
CA LYS A 507 20.97 0.05 -45.27
C LYS A 507 19.50 -0.12 -44.89
N LEU A 508 19.15 -0.04 -43.59
CA LEU A 508 17.75 -0.14 -43.13
C LEU A 508 16.87 0.99 -43.64
N ARG A 509 17.44 2.22 -43.73
CA ARG A 509 16.72 3.37 -44.29
C ARG A 509 16.49 3.23 -45.80
N GLN A 510 17.40 2.60 -46.50
CA GLN A 510 17.28 2.38 -47.95
C GLN A 510 16.30 1.24 -48.27
N ILE A 511 16.39 0.13 -47.58
CA ILE A 511 15.55 -1.05 -47.79
C ILE A 511 14.09 -0.75 -47.39
N GLY A 512 13.87 -0.15 -46.24
CA GLY A 512 12.55 0.14 -45.70
C GLY A 512 11.77 -1.14 -45.26
N VAL A 513 10.57 -0.92 -44.75
CA VAL A 513 9.70 -1.99 -44.26
C VAL A 513 8.37 -2.01 -45.03
N ALA A 514 8.06 -3.19 -45.55
CA ALA A 514 6.76 -3.53 -46.16
C ALA A 514 5.79 -4.03 -45.06
N LEU A 515 4.88 -3.16 -44.63
CA LEU A 515 3.98 -3.45 -43.52
C LEU A 515 2.72 -4.19 -44.01
N SER A 516 2.56 -5.45 -43.61
CA SER A 516 1.38 -6.30 -43.89
C SER A 516 0.53 -6.51 -42.61
N VAL A 517 0.48 -5.52 -41.74
CA VAL A 517 -0.34 -5.53 -40.54
C VAL A 517 -1.66 -4.82 -40.81
N PRO A 518 -2.83 -5.43 -40.53
CA PRO A 518 -4.13 -4.77 -40.76
C PRO A 518 -4.25 -3.41 -40.07
N PRO A 519 -4.95 -2.41 -40.66
CA PRO A 519 -5.13 -1.09 -40.04
C PRO A 519 -5.80 -1.14 -38.67
N THR A 520 -6.63 -2.15 -38.42
CA THR A 520 -7.38 -2.36 -37.19
C THR A 520 -6.57 -3.12 -36.11
N HIS A 521 -5.40 -3.64 -36.47
CA HIS A 521 -4.59 -4.43 -35.55
C HIS A 521 -4.02 -3.55 -34.42
N PRO A 522 -4.20 -3.94 -33.14
CA PRO A 522 -3.82 -3.09 -32.00
C PRO A 522 -2.35 -2.67 -31.98
N HIS A 523 -1.43 -3.55 -32.40
CA HIS A 523 0.01 -3.29 -32.41
C HIS A 523 0.50 -2.44 -33.59
N ARG A 524 -0.31 -2.24 -34.62
CA ARG A 524 0.12 -1.54 -35.84
C ARG A 524 0.73 -0.17 -35.59
N LEU A 525 0.04 0.64 -34.77
CA LEU A 525 0.47 2.02 -34.48
C LEU A 525 1.83 2.04 -33.78
N ALA A 526 2.05 1.15 -32.82
CA ALA A 526 3.32 1.07 -32.08
C ALA A 526 4.48 0.71 -33.02
N LEU A 527 4.30 -0.28 -33.89
CA LEU A 527 5.29 -0.71 -34.87
C LEU A 527 5.61 0.43 -35.85
N GLU A 528 4.58 1.06 -36.41
CA GLU A 528 4.73 2.13 -37.42
C GLU A 528 5.39 3.39 -36.81
N THR A 529 5.02 3.77 -35.59
CA THR A 529 5.59 4.91 -34.88
C THR A 529 7.08 4.68 -34.59
N GLN A 530 7.45 3.48 -34.17
CA GLN A 530 8.86 3.16 -33.89
C GLN A 530 9.71 3.14 -35.16
N LEU A 531 9.20 2.58 -36.25
CA LEU A 531 9.91 2.58 -37.55
C LEU A 531 10.12 4.02 -38.08
N ARG A 532 9.09 4.84 -38.00
CA ARG A 532 9.17 6.26 -38.40
C ARG A 532 10.19 7.03 -37.57
N ALA A 533 10.21 6.81 -36.27
CA ALA A 533 11.19 7.44 -35.37
C ALA A 533 12.65 7.07 -35.73
N TRP A 534 12.86 5.88 -36.21
CA TRP A 534 14.17 5.45 -36.73
C TRP A 534 14.47 5.97 -38.15
N GLY A 535 13.51 6.67 -38.77
CA GLY A 535 13.64 7.16 -40.15
C GLY A 535 13.59 6.03 -41.19
N ILE A 536 13.02 4.88 -40.85
CA ILE A 536 12.86 3.75 -41.74
C ILE A 536 11.56 3.93 -42.54
N PRO A 537 11.59 3.94 -43.88
CA PRO A 537 10.39 4.10 -44.69
C PRO A 537 9.42 2.93 -44.49
N VAL A 538 8.16 3.25 -44.21
CA VAL A 538 7.08 2.25 -44.06
C VAL A 538 6.10 2.37 -45.19
N ARG A 539 5.84 1.30 -45.91
CA ARG A 539 4.89 1.22 -47.02
C ARG A 539 4.04 -0.05 -46.92
N GLY A 540 2.89 -0.06 -47.57
CA GLY A 540 2.10 -1.28 -47.64
C GLY A 540 2.84 -2.35 -48.45
N ALA A 541 2.72 -3.63 -48.07
CA ALA A 541 3.41 -4.77 -48.68
C ALA A 541 3.23 -4.82 -50.21
N SER A 542 2.04 -4.52 -50.74
CA SER A 542 1.75 -4.46 -52.17
C SER A 542 2.48 -3.34 -52.92
N ARG A 543 3.03 -2.34 -52.21
CA ARG A 543 3.72 -1.21 -52.82
C ARG A 543 5.24 -1.22 -52.61
N HIS A 544 5.76 -2.18 -51.87
CA HIS A 544 7.18 -2.27 -51.56
C HIS A 544 7.65 -3.74 -51.43
N PRO A 545 7.63 -4.49 -52.57
CA PRO A 545 7.96 -5.92 -52.56
C PRO A 545 9.44 -6.21 -52.29
N GLU A 546 10.33 -5.22 -52.38
CA GLU A 546 11.78 -5.38 -52.14
C GLU A 546 12.20 -5.12 -50.70
N GLY A 547 11.28 -4.61 -49.84
CA GLY A 547 11.56 -4.28 -48.45
C GLY A 547 11.56 -5.49 -47.53
N ILE A 548 11.87 -5.21 -46.24
CA ILE A 548 11.67 -6.23 -45.21
C ILE A 548 10.16 -6.35 -44.95
N LEU A 549 9.61 -7.55 -45.07
CA LEU A 549 8.21 -7.80 -44.71
C LEU A 549 8.05 -7.82 -43.20
N LEU A 550 7.12 -7.04 -42.67
CA LEU A 550 6.66 -7.11 -41.30
C LEU A 550 5.16 -7.45 -41.27
N SER A 551 4.85 -8.66 -40.82
CA SER A 551 3.48 -9.13 -40.70
C SER A 551 3.16 -9.63 -39.31
N THR A 552 1.90 -9.52 -38.89
CA THR A 552 1.42 -10.17 -37.65
C THR A 552 0.88 -11.54 -38.00
N VAL A 553 1.17 -12.52 -37.14
CA VAL A 553 0.73 -13.90 -37.32
C VAL A 553 -0.12 -14.33 -36.16
N ASP A 554 -1.35 -14.76 -36.43
CA ASP A 554 -2.22 -15.45 -35.49
C ASP A 554 -2.13 -16.97 -35.64
N ALA A 555 -2.56 -17.72 -34.64
CA ALA A 555 -2.56 -19.17 -34.66
C ALA A 555 -3.34 -19.75 -35.87
N GLY A 556 -2.65 -20.51 -36.70
CA GLY A 556 -3.26 -21.20 -37.86
C GLY A 556 -3.48 -20.29 -39.07
N ASP A 557 -2.90 -19.10 -39.12
CA ASP A 557 -2.95 -18.22 -40.30
C ASP A 557 -1.99 -18.70 -41.38
N THR A 558 -2.44 -19.73 -42.08
CA THR A 558 -1.71 -20.37 -43.22
C THR A 558 -1.56 -19.44 -44.41
N GLU A 559 -2.45 -18.46 -44.58
CA GLU A 559 -2.42 -17.52 -45.69
C GLU A 559 -1.30 -16.47 -45.51
N THR A 560 -1.20 -15.90 -44.32
CA THR A 560 -0.11 -15.01 -43.97
C THR A 560 1.25 -15.72 -44.02
N MET A 561 1.32 -16.97 -43.55
CA MET A 561 2.55 -17.76 -43.61
C MET A 561 2.95 -18.03 -45.05
N ALA A 562 2.04 -18.48 -45.91
CA ALA A 562 2.31 -18.70 -47.32
C ALA A 562 2.74 -17.44 -48.07
N PHE A 563 2.20 -16.27 -47.67
CA PHE A 563 2.62 -14.97 -48.19
C PHE A 563 4.04 -14.61 -47.73
N ALA A 564 4.37 -14.87 -46.47
CA ALA A 564 5.69 -14.63 -45.92
C ALA A 564 6.77 -15.52 -46.55
N ASP A 565 6.50 -16.82 -46.74
CA ASP A 565 7.40 -17.80 -47.36
C ASP A 565 7.73 -17.44 -48.81
N ASN A 566 6.80 -16.80 -49.52
CA ASN A 566 6.98 -16.38 -50.90
C ASN A 566 7.41 -14.90 -51.06
N TRP A 567 7.83 -14.26 -49.98
CA TRP A 567 8.23 -12.86 -50.02
C TRP A 567 9.52 -12.65 -50.84
N PRO A 568 9.49 -11.79 -51.86
CA PRO A 568 10.66 -11.59 -52.73
C PRO A 568 11.71 -10.61 -52.19
N GLY A 569 11.44 -9.94 -51.04
CA GLY A 569 12.29 -8.90 -50.50
C GLY A 569 13.44 -9.41 -49.62
N GLU A 570 14.13 -8.50 -48.96
CA GLU A 570 15.38 -8.73 -48.20
C GLU A 570 15.21 -9.67 -46.99
N GLY A 571 14.01 -9.74 -46.39
CA GLY A 571 13.77 -10.60 -45.23
C GLY A 571 12.36 -10.49 -44.69
N VAL A 572 12.02 -11.37 -43.76
CA VAL A 572 10.68 -11.46 -43.18
C VAL A 572 10.75 -11.41 -41.65
N ILE A 573 9.90 -10.58 -41.07
CA ILE A 573 9.68 -10.48 -39.61
C ILE A 573 8.22 -10.84 -39.35
N LEU A 574 8.01 -11.88 -38.56
CA LEU A 574 6.70 -12.32 -38.10
C LEU A 574 6.49 -11.86 -36.68
N ALA A 575 5.55 -10.93 -36.46
CA ALA A 575 5.22 -10.40 -35.15
C ALA A 575 4.15 -11.28 -34.49
N GLU A 576 4.51 -11.94 -33.40
CA GLU A 576 3.67 -12.90 -32.70
C GLU A 576 3.04 -12.26 -31.45
N ALA A 577 1.72 -12.12 -31.46
CA ALA A 577 0.98 -11.54 -30.33
C ALA A 577 0.45 -12.62 -29.37
N ARG A 578 0.07 -13.79 -29.85
CA ARG A 578 -0.75 -14.77 -29.11
C ARG A 578 -0.09 -16.11 -28.80
N GLY A 579 1.24 -16.22 -28.94
CA GLY A 579 2.02 -17.30 -28.35
C GLY A 579 1.77 -18.72 -28.91
N ASN A 580 1.59 -18.85 -30.20
CA ASN A 580 1.72 -20.14 -30.85
C ASN A 580 3.07 -20.16 -31.55
N SER A 581 3.97 -21.00 -31.04
CA SER A 581 5.26 -21.22 -31.67
C SER A 581 5.06 -21.54 -33.16
N VAL A 582 5.60 -20.64 -33.98
CA VAL A 582 5.78 -20.91 -35.41
C VAL A 582 6.92 -21.93 -35.53
N ASP A 583 6.70 -23.13 -34.94
CA ASP A 583 7.68 -24.22 -35.01
C ASP A 583 7.77 -24.73 -36.45
N GLY A 584 8.89 -24.50 -37.09
CA GLY A 584 9.24 -25.14 -38.39
C GLY A 584 9.73 -24.21 -39.49
N HIS A 585 9.66 -22.90 -39.37
CA HIS A 585 10.17 -21.97 -40.40
C HIS A 585 11.52 -21.38 -39.96
N THR A 586 12.61 -21.96 -40.41
CA THR A 586 13.98 -21.63 -39.96
C THR A 586 14.54 -20.31 -40.52
N ASP A 587 13.87 -19.71 -41.54
CA ASP A 587 14.40 -18.55 -42.26
C ASP A 587 13.78 -17.19 -41.85
N HIS A 588 12.71 -17.17 -41.06
CA HIS A 588 12.02 -15.94 -40.67
C HIS A 588 12.47 -15.43 -39.29
N GLN A 589 12.50 -14.11 -39.11
CA GLN A 589 12.73 -13.51 -37.80
C GLN A 589 11.42 -13.45 -37.03
N ILE A 590 11.40 -13.94 -35.81
CA ILE A 590 10.23 -13.86 -34.93
C ILE A 590 10.39 -12.65 -33.98
N LEU A 591 9.42 -11.76 -33.98
CA LEU A 591 9.31 -10.64 -33.07
C LEU A 591 8.21 -10.92 -32.04
N SER A 592 8.59 -11.13 -30.80
CA SER A 592 7.60 -11.30 -29.73
C SER A 592 6.95 -9.97 -29.37
N LEU A 593 5.61 -9.96 -29.29
CA LEU A 593 4.84 -8.82 -28.80
C LEU A 593 4.44 -9.05 -27.31
N PRO A 594 4.35 -8.03 -26.48
CA PRO A 594 4.39 -6.59 -26.77
C PRO A 594 5.79 -6.09 -27.20
N LEU A 595 5.79 -5.02 -27.99
CA LEU A 595 6.98 -4.48 -28.65
C LEU A 595 8.08 -4.12 -27.64
N ARG A 596 9.27 -4.69 -27.85
CA ARG A 596 10.52 -4.30 -27.17
C ARG A 596 11.46 -3.67 -28.20
N ARG A 597 11.85 -2.41 -27.95
CA ARG A 597 12.64 -1.61 -28.90
C ARG A 597 13.93 -2.31 -29.34
N ALA A 598 14.71 -2.82 -28.37
CA ALA A 598 15.98 -3.46 -28.66
C ALA A 598 15.83 -4.78 -29.44
N GLU A 599 14.76 -5.54 -29.17
CA GLU A 599 14.47 -6.78 -29.89
C GLU A 599 14.03 -6.49 -31.32
N PHE A 600 13.14 -5.51 -31.49
CA PHE A 600 12.68 -5.09 -32.79
C PHE A 600 13.83 -4.59 -33.68
N TYR A 601 14.73 -3.79 -33.12
CA TYR A 601 15.94 -3.36 -33.82
C TYR A 601 16.80 -4.54 -34.27
N ARG A 602 17.03 -5.52 -33.40
CA ARG A 602 17.79 -6.72 -33.73
C ARG A 602 17.13 -7.55 -34.82
N CYS A 603 15.80 -7.73 -34.78
CA CYS A 603 15.05 -8.44 -35.83
C CYS A 603 15.20 -7.72 -37.18
N LEU A 604 15.11 -6.38 -37.21
CA LEU A 604 15.34 -5.60 -38.43
C LEU A 604 16.75 -5.75 -38.98
N CYS A 605 17.77 -5.68 -38.11
CA CYS A 605 19.15 -5.87 -38.53
C CYS A 605 19.44 -7.28 -39.07
N ARG A 606 18.83 -8.31 -38.47
CA ARG A 606 18.94 -9.68 -38.97
C ARG A 606 18.22 -9.87 -40.29
N ALA A 607 16.99 -9.37 -40.41
CA ALA A 607 16.21 -9.45 -41.67
C ALA A 607 16.91 -8.70 -42.79
N ALA A 608 17.68 -7.63 -42.50
CA ALA A 608 18.50 -6.93 -43.46
C ALA A 608 19.87 -7.59 -43.74
N GLY A 609 20.19 -8.72 -43.10
CA GLY A 609 21.49 -9.36 -43.24
C GLY A 609 22.68 -8.57 -42.66
N LEU A 610 22.43 -7.66 -41.72
CA LEU A 610 23.43 -6.83 -41.06
C LEU A 610 24.11 -7.55 -39.86
N ILE A 611 23.41 -8.53 -39.28
CA ILE A 611 23.88 -9.35 -38.18
C ILE A 611 23.77 -10.81 -38.62
N PRO A 612 24.81 -11.64 -38.53
CA PRO A 612 24.73 -13.05 -38.88
C PRO A 612 23.70 -13.81 -38.04
N ALA A 613 23.05 -14.81 -38.63
CA ALA A 613 22.06 -15.63 -37.93
C ALA A 613 22.67 -16.49 -36.79
N GLU A 614 23.98 -16.77 -36.84
CA GLU A 614 24.70 -17.53 -35.82
C GLU A 614 24.81 -16.82 -34.44
N ASP A 615 24.67 -15.49 -34.39
CA ASP A 615 24.59 -14.77 -33.12
C ASP A 615 23.18 -14.84 -32.45
N ALA A 616 22.23 -15.55 -33.07
CA ALA A 616 20.88 -15.74 -32.55
C ALA A 616 20.82 -16.61 -31.28
N GLN A 617 21.83 -17.43 -31.04
CA GLN A 617 21.91 -18.27 -29.84
C GLN A 617 22.57 -17.59 -28.63
N LYS A 618 23.12 -16.39 -28.82
CA LYS A 618 23.50 -15.54 -27.71
C LYS A 618 22.33 -14.63 -27.33
N GLN A 619 21.28 -15.19 -26.73
CA GLN A 619 20.44 -14.43 -25.82
C GLN A 619 21.40 -13.73 -24.84
N PRO A 620 21.18 -12.44 -24.49
CA PRO A 620 21.92 -11.84 -23.41
C PRO A 620 21.33 -12.34 -22.08
N THR A 621 21.45 -13.64 -21.85
CA THR A 621 21.31 -14.31 -20.55
C THR A 621 21.48 -15.84 -20.68
N GLU A 622 22.32 -16.30 -21.55
CA GLU A 622 23.08 -17.49 -21.23
C GLU A 622 24.54 -17.05 -21.23
N VAL A 623 24.98 -16.64 -20.03
CA VAL A 623 26.38 -16.85 -19.69
C VAL A 623 26.72 -18.24 -20.18
N PRO A 624 27.75 -18.44 -21.01
CA PRO A 624 28.07 -19.74 -21.55
C PRO A 624 28.02 -20.72 -20.40
N THR A 625 27.32 -21.80 -20.59
CA THR A 625 27.49 -23.00 -19.79
C THR A 625 28.90 -23.52 -20.11
N ALA A 626 29.93 -22.76 -19.70
CA ALA A 626 31.14 -23.38 -19.25
C ALA A 626 30.63 -24.27 -18.12
N ALA A 627 30.73 -25.56 -18.28
CA ALA A 627 30.42 -26.54 -17.26
C ALA A 627 31.16 -26.07 -16.00
N THR A 628 30.46 -25.29 -15.18
CA THR A 628 31.00 -24.81 -13.93
C THR A 628 31.23 -26.08 -13.13
N ARG A 629 32.47 -26.36 -12.79
CA ARG A 629 32.76 -27.51 -11.92
C ARG A 629 31.81 -27.43 -10.71
N PRO A 630 31.37 -28.57 -10.17
CA PRO A 630 30.57 -28.56 -8.97
C PRO A 630 31.28 -27.76 -7.87
N LEU A 631 30.77 -26.58 -7.52
CA LEU A 631 31.32 -25.77 -6.44
C LEU A 631 30.92 -26.39 -5.11
N ARG A 632 31.76 -26.23 -4.11
CA ARG A 632 31.45 -26.54 -2.74
C ARG A 632 31.03 -25.26 -2.02
N ILE A 633 29.75 -25.14 -1.75
CA ILE A 633 29.10 -23.95 -1.19
C ILE A 633 28.77 -24.19 0.27
N LEU A 634 29.13 -23.25 1.15
CA LEU A 634 28.68 -23.25 2.54
C LEU A 634 27.44 -22.35 2.63
N LEU A 635 26.30 -22.96 2.94
CA LEU A 635 25.04 -22.26 3.18
C LEU A 635 24.89 -22.04 4.69
N VAL A 636 24.84 -20.77 5.09
CA VAL A 636 24.68 -20.36 6.50
C VAL A 636 23.30 -19.72 6.66
N GLU A 637 22.44 -20.42 7.34
CA GLU A 637 21.03 -20.08 7.51
C GLU A 637 20.51 -20.75 8.77
N ASP A 638 19.82 -20.06 9.65
CA ASP A 638 19.29 -20.60 10.91
C ASP A 638 17.96 -21.32 10.76
N ASN A 639 17.20 -20.99 9.72
CA ASN A 639 15.90 -21.60 9.45
C ASN A 639 16.03 -22.88 8.61
N GLN A 640 15.63 -24.01 9.15
CA GLN A 640 15.71 -25.32 8.49
C GLN A 640 14.94 -25.38 7.17
N VAL A 641 13.83 -24.68 7.05
CA VAL A 641 13.02 -24.64 5.82
C VAL A 641 13.77 -23.88 4.72
N ASN A 642 14.33 -22.71 5.05
CA ASN A 642 15.13 -21.93 4.13
C ASN A 642 16.39 -22.69 3.70
N GLN A 643 17.03 -23.42 4.64
CA GLN A 643 18.15 -24.32 4.33
C GLN A 643 17.75 -25.36 3.28
N LEU A 644 16.58 -25.99 3.46
CA LEU A 644 16.12 -27.04 2.54
C LEU A 644 15.84 -26.48 1.13
N VAL A 645 15.17 -25.34 1.05
CA VAL A 645 14.86 -24.68 -0.23
C VAL A 645 16.14 -24.27 -0.96
N ALA A 646 17.02 -23.51 -0.30
CA ALA A 646 18.27 -23.05 -0.90
C ALA A 646 19.16 -24.25 -1.29
N SER A 647 19.23 -25.27 -0.45
CA SER A 647 19.99 -26.49 -0.73
C SER A 647 19.47 -27.26 -1.94
N SER A 648 18.15 -27.35 -2.09
CA SER A 648 17.52 -27.99 -3.26
C SER A 648 17.87 -27.24 -4.54
N LEU A 649 17.73 -25.92 -4.55
CA LEU A 649 18.08 -25.07 -5.69
C LEU A 649 19.57 -25.19 -6.06
N LEU A 650 20.48 -25.12 -5.07
CA LEU A 650 21.91 -25.21 -5.28
C LEU A 650 22.36 -26.59 -5.81
N LYS A 651 21.78 -27.68 -5.27
CA LYS A 651 22.03 -29.03 -5.74
C LYS A 651 21.58 -29.22 -7.20
N LYS A 652 20.44 -28.63 -7.60
CA LYS A 652 19.96 -28.62 -8.98
C LYS A 652 20.86 -27.85 -9.95
N LEU A 653 21.46 -26.78 -9.45
CA LEU A 653 22.49 -26.05 -10.19
C LEU A 653 23.80 -26.85 -10.29
N GLY A 654 23.86 -28.08 -9.72
CA GLY A 654 25.02 -28.97 -9.78
C GLY A 654 26.07 -28.74 -8.71
N HIS A 655 25.78 -27.98 -7.65
CA HIS A 655 26.72 -27.65 -6.61
C HIS A 655 26.62 -28.58 -5.39
N ARG A 656 27.72 -28.69 -4.63
CA ARG A 656 27.74 -29.39 -3.32
C ARG A 656 27.50 -28.38 -2.22
N VAL A 657 26.57 -28.71 -1.29
CA VAL A 657 26.15 -27.77 -0.25
C VAL A 657 26.39 -28.39 1.13
N ASP A 658 27.16 -27.71 1.94
CA ASP A 658 27.30 -27.94 3.37
C ASP A 658 26.52 -26.86 4.15
N HIS A 659 26.05 -27.17 5.34
CA HIS A 659 25.18 -26.30 6.12
C HIS A 659 25.82 -25.84 7.43
N ALA A 660 25.52 -24.59 7.81
CA ALA A 660 25.80 -24.05 9.14
C ALA A 660 24.58 -23.28 9.65
N GLU A 661 24.22 -23.44 10.91
CA GLU A 661 23.02 -22.84 11.52
C GLU A 661 23.24 -21.41 12.02
N ASN A 662 24.46 -20.92 12.05
CA ASN A 662 24.82 -19.57 12.50
C ASN A 662 26.28 -19.23 12.10
N GLY A 663 26.67 -17.97 12.26
CA GLY A 663 28.00 -17.50 11.92
C GLY A 663 29.14 -18.25 12.65
N LYS A 664 28.93 -18.64 13.90
CA LYS A 664 29.95 -19.42 14.66
C LYS A 664 30.17 -20.79 14.06
N ARG A 665 29.11 -21.50 13.69
CA ARG A 665 29.20 -22.79 13.00
C ARG A 665 29.81 -22.66 11.60
N ALA A 666 29.54 -21.56 10.91
CA ALA A 666 30.17 -21.27 9.63
C ALA A 666 31.68 -21.15 9.77
N LEU A 667 32.17 -20.44 10.77
CA LEU A 667 33.62 -20.33 11.05
C LEU A 667 34.26 -21.68 11.44
N GLU A 668 33.55 -22.53 12.17
CA GLU A 668 33.98 -23.90 12.49
C GLU A 668 34.04 -24.75 11.21
N ALA A 669 33.08 -24.66 10.31
CA ALA A 669 33.03 -25.37 9.04
C ALA A 669 34.23 -24.95 8.13
N LEU A 670 34.52 -23.65 8.07
CA LEU A 670 35.65 -23.10 7.30
C LEU A 670 37.01 -23.57 7.83
N LYS A 671 37.13 -23.89 9.12
CA LYS A 671 38.35 -24.50 9.69
C LYS A 671 38.55 -25.94 9.25
N ASN A 672 37.46 -26.65 9.00
CA ASN A 672 37.49 -28.10 8.77
C ASN A 672 37.47 -28.46 7.27
N ALA A 673 37.06 -27.56 6.41
CA ALA A 673 36.93 -27.79 4.98
C ALA A 673 37.12 -26.51 4.17
N ALA A 674 37.58 -26.68 2.93
CA ALA A 674 37.66 -25.58 1.95
C ALA A 674 36.34 -25.48 1.20
N TYR A 675 35.87 -24.23 1.00
CA TYR A 675 34.68 -23.88 0.24
C TYR A 675 35.07 -22.91 -0.88
N ASP A 676 34.29 -22.97 -1.96
CA ASP A 676 34.47 -22.10 -3.12
C ASP A 676 33.68 -20.79 -2.94
N LEU A 677 32.59 -20.82 -2.15
CA LEU A 677 31.71 -19.70 -1.91
C LEU A 677 30.88 -19.90 -0.62
N VAL A 678 30.56 -18.81 0.05
CA VAL A 678 29.66 -18.80 1.23
C VAL A 678 28.41 -17.99 0.90
N LEU A 679 27.24 -18.59 1.12
CA LEU A 679 25.96 -17.88 1.19
C LEU A 679 25.66 -17.65 2.66
N MET A 680 25.62 -16.38 3.08
CA MET A 680 25.57 -15.97 4.48
C MET A 680 24.29 -15.19 4.78
N ASP A 681 23.40 -15.74 5.59
CA ASP A 681 22.30 -14.96 6.14
C ASP A 681 22.83 -13.82 7.00
N CYS A 682 22.30 -12.62 6.78
CA CYS A 682 22.69 -11.44 7.54
C CYS A 682 22.24 -11.50 9.00
N GLN A 683 21.06 -12.06 9.27
CA GLN A 683 20.43 -12.07 10.60
C GLN A 683 20.26 -13.48 11.14
N MET A 684 21.08 -13.85 12.09
CA MET A 684 21.05 -15.17 12.73
C MET A 684 21.34 -15.05 14.23
N PRO A 685 20.82 -15.98 15.04
CA PRO A 685 21.12 -16.05 16.46
C PRO A 685 22.58 -16.46 16.70
N VAL A 686 23.10 -16.16 17.90
CA VAL A 686 24.44 -16.52 18.40
C VAL A 686 25.56 -15.67 17.76
N MET A 687 25.64 -15.61 16.45
CA MET A 687 26.58 -14.78 15.68
C MET A 687 25.92 -14.46 14.35
N ASP A 688 25.71 -13.20 14.06
CA ASP A 688 25.12 -12.74 12.82
C ASP A 688 26.09 -12.82 11.64
N GLY A 689 25.57 -12.64 10.42
CA GLY A 689 26.36 -12.75 9.20
C GLY A 689 27.39 -11.65 9.04
N TYR A 690 27.12 -10.47 9.58
CA TYR A 690 28.07 -9.34 9.53
C TYR A 690 29.30 -9.60 10.39
N GLU A 691 29.09 -10.08 11.61
CA GLU A 691 30.16 -10.43 12.53
C GLU A 691 30.98 -11.61 11.98
N ALA A 692 30.29 -12.65 11.49
CA ALA A 692 30.96 -13.81 10.87
C ALA A 692 31.81 -13.38 9.68
N THR A 693 31.30 -12.49 8.83
CA THR A 693 32.06 -12.01 7.65
C THR A 693 33.25 -11.19 8.05
N ARG A 694 33.17 -10.31 9.06
CA ARG A 694 34.34 -9.58 9.57
C ARG A 694 35.44 -10.55 10.02
N GLN A 695 35.09 -11.59 10.77
CA GLN A 695 36.07 -12.61 11.21
C GLN A 695 36.63 -13.43 10.03
N ILE A 696 35.82 -13.70 8.99
CA ILE A 696 36.33 -14.32 7.75
C ILE A 696 37.35 -13.41 7.09
N ARG A 697 37.15 -12.11 7.02
CA ARG A 697 38.06 -11.14 6.38
C ARG A 697 39.34 -10.89 7.21
N GLU A 698 39.29 -11.07 8.51
CA GLU A 698 40.46 -10.99 9.38
C GLU A 698 41.40 -12.20 9.22
N ASN A 699 40.88 -13.34 8.78
CA ASN A 699 41.66 -14.55 8.60
C ASN A 699 42.38 -14.55 7.21
N PRO A 700 43.71 -14.60 7.15
CA PRO A 700 44.44 -14.57 5.88
C PRO A 700 44.05 -15.70 4.90
N ASN A 701 43.68 -16.88 5.41
CA ASN A 701 43.33 -18.05 4.60
C ASN A 701 41.95 -17.93 3.94
N TRP A 702 41.07 -17.07 4.45
CA TRP A 702 39.70 -16.91 3.95
C TRP A 702 39.42 -15.52 3.38
N LYS A 703 40.42 -14.64 3.39
CA LYS A 703 40.23 -13.24 2.98
C LYS A 703 39.73 -13.08 1.54
N SER A 704 40.08 -13.99 0.66
CA SER A 704 39.65 -14.00 -0.74
C SER A 704 38.40 -14.85 -1.00
N LEU A 705 37.85 -15.55 0.01
CA LEU A 705 36.68 -16.39 -0.13
C LEU A 705 35.45 -15.51 -0.42
N PRO A 706 34.72 -15.73 -1.54
CA PRO A 706 33.50 -15.00 -1.82
C PRO A 706 32.45 -15.27 -0.76
N VAL A 707 31.92 -14.21 -0.16
CA VAL A 707 30.82 -14.23 0.79
C VAL A 707 29.68 -13.42 0.19
N ILE A 708 28.58 -14.07 -0.11
CA ILE A 708 27.36 -13.46 -0.66
C ILE A 708 26.35 -13.35 0.47
N ALA A 709 25.90 -12.14 0.72
CA ALA A 709 24.84 -11.89 1.70
C ALA A 709 23.53 -12.52 1.25
N VAL A 710 22.77 -13.05 2.19
CA VAL A 710 21.38 -13.44 1.98
C VAL A 710 20.53 -12.56 2.90
N THR A 711 19.64 -11.75 2.33
CA THR A 711 18.87 -10.77 3.09
C THR A 711 17.37 -10.83 2.79
N ALA A 712 16.53 -10.55 3.78
CA ALA A 712 15.10 -10.46 3.61
C ALA A 712 14.64 -9.11 3.00
N ASN A 713 15.53 -8.10 2.96
CA ASN A 713 15.16 -6.74 2.54
C ASN A 713 16.31 -6.07 1.77
N VAL A 714 15.98 -5.35 0.70
CA VAL A 714 16.94 -4.58 -0.11
C VAL A 714 16.71 -3.10 0.16
N MET A 715 16.91 -2.64 1.39
CA MET A 715 17.01 -1.21 1.63
C MET A 715 18.46 -0.74 1.43
N GLN A 716 18.61 0.47 0.93
CA GLN A 716 19.92 1.05 0.60
C GLN A 716 20.92 0.99 1.77
N GLY A 717 20.43 1.04 3.03
CA GLY A 717 21.24 0.85 4.24
C GLY A 717 21.77 -0.57 4.41
N ASP A 718 20.98 -1.60 4.12
CA ASP A 718 21.36 -3.00 4.31
C ASP A 718 22.51 -3.41 3.34
N ARG A 719 22.49 -2.87 2.11
CA ARG A 719 23.55 -3.07 1.13
C ARG A 719 24.87 -2.44 1.58
N GLU A 720 24.81 -1.23 2.11
CA GLU A 720 25.98 -0.52 2.62
C GLU A 720 26.59 -1.27 3.81
N ASP A 721 25.78 -1.82 4.70
CA ASP A 721 26.19 -2.62 5.84
C ASP A 721 26.84 -3.95 5.40
N CYS A 722 26.29 -4.64 4.39
CA CYS A 722 26.89 -5.84 3.81
C CYS A 722 28.27 -5.57 3.23
N ILE A 723 28.42 -4.50 2.45
CA ILE A 723 29.69 -4.12 1.85
C ILE A 723 30.70 -3.68 2.94
N ALA A 724 30.25 -2.91 3.93
CA ALA A 724 31.08 -2.47 5.04
C ALA A 724 31.59 -3.64 5.91
N ALA A 725 30.79 -4.71 6.04
CA ALA A 725 31.20 -5.95 6.70
C ALA A 725 32.19 -6.78 5.86
N GLY A 726 32.37 -6.47 4.57
CA GLY A 726 33.26 -7.15 3.66
C GLY A 726 32.63 -8.26 2.81
N MET A 727 31.31 -8.27 2.68
CA MET A 727 30.61 -9.18 1.77
C MET A 727 30.80 -8.74 0.32
N ASN A 728 30.76 -9.68 -0.61
CA ASN A 728 31.08 -9.46 -2.03
C ASN A 728 29.87 -9.07 -2.85
N ASP A 729 28.71 -9.64 -2.52
CA ASP A 729 27.44 -9.43 -3.23
C ASP A 729 26.28 -9.79 -2.29
N TYR A 730 25.04 -9.66 -2.78
CA TYR A 730 23.86 -10.03 -2.01
C TYR A 730 22.83 -10.72 -2.89
N ILE A 731 21.94 -11.51 -2.25
CA ILE A 731 20.77 -12.19 -2.83
C ILE A 731 19.59 -11.95 -1.91
N THR A 732 18.44 -11.75 -2.49
CA THR A 732 17.19 -11.50 -1.74
C THR A 732 16.46 -12.80 -1.41
N LYS A 733 15.85 -12.86 -0.22
CA LYS A 733 14.86 -13.90 0.11
C LYS A 733 13.46 -13.41 -0.32
N PRO A 734 12.63 -14.26 -0.96
CA PRO A 734 12.84 -15.66 -1.29
C PRO A 734 13.83 -15.85 -2.45
N TYR A 735 14.56 -16.96 -2.43
CA TYR A 735 15.57 -17.27 -3.45
C TYR A 735 14.96 -17.39 -4.85
N ASP A 736 15.35 -16.49 -5.76
CA ASP A 736 15.09 -16.65 -7.19
C ASP A 736 16.17 -17.53 -7.82
N ARG A 737 15.76 -18.49 -8.66
CA ARG A 737 16.68 -19.47 -9.25
C ARG A 737 17.68 -18.81 -10.20
N ASP A 738 17.25 -17.87 -10.99
CA ASP A 738 18.08 -17.22 -12.01
C ASP A 738 19.00 -16.17 -11.37
N GLU A 739 18.53 -15.45 -10.34
CA GLU A 739 19.36 -14.56 -9.52
C GLU A 739 20.46 -15.36 -8.80
N LEU A 740 20.09 -16.48 -8.18
CA LEU A 740 21.05 -17.35 -7.50
C LEU A 740 22.13 -17.87 -8.46
N ARG A 741 21.71 -18.39 -9.63
CA ARG A 741 22.60 -18.89 -10.68
C ARG A 741 23.55 -17.80 -11.19
N SER A 742 23.03 -16.62 -11.52
CA SER A 742 23.80 -15.52 -12.07
C SER A 742 24.83 -14.99 -11.06
N THR A 743 24.44 -14.86 -9.80
CA THR A 743 25.32 -14.39 -8.73
C THR A 743 26.41 -15.40 -8.41
N ILE A 744 26.10 -16.68 -8.31
CA ILE A 744 27.10 -17.74 -8.13
C ILE A 744 28.08 -17.77 -9.31
N SER A 745 27.61 -17.70 -10.56
CA SER A 745 28.46 -17.69 -11.74
C SER A 745 29.40 -16.49 -11.81
N ARG A 746 28.97 -15.34 -11.28
CA ARG A 746 29.81 -14.12 -11.21
C ARG A 746 30.96 -14.27 -10.24
N TRP A 747 30.77 -14.95 -9.12
CA TRP A 747 31.75 -15.07 -8.04
C TRP A 747 32.44 -16.44 -7.98
N ALA A 748 32.06 -17.37 -8.86
CA ALA A 748 32.77 -18.64 -8.99
C ALA A 748 34.24 -18.39 -9.28
N PRO A 749 35.17 -19.12 -8.63
CA PRO A 749 36.60 -19.03 -8.93
C PRO A 749 36.82 -19.32 -10.43
N ARG A 750 37.45 -18.38 -11.13
CA ARG A 750 37.92 -18.58 -12.50
C ARG A 750 39.25 -19.35 -12.41
N GLU A 751 39.39 -20.45 -13.17
CA GLU A 751 40.66 -21.16 -13.34
C GLU A 751 41.75 -20.27 -13.93
#